data_e91646ff683637deac4962322b70a918
#
_entry.id   e91646ff683637deac4962322b70a918
#
_cell.length_a   1.000
_cell.length_b   1.000
_cell.length_c   1.000
_cell.angle_alpha   90.00
_cell.angle_beta   90.00
_cell.angle_gamma   90.00
#
_symmetry.space_group_name_H-M   'P 1'
#
loop_
_entity.id
_entity.type
_entity.pdbx_description
1 polymer ?
#
loop_
_entity_poly.entity_id
_entity_poly.type
_entity_poly.pdbx_seq_one_letter_code
_entity_poly.pdbx_strand_id
1 'polypeptide(L)'
;MIPAHIEETLSRRNFLCTAGLLAVTFSTSNAQTTSGPYPDPSYKQLDSWIVIHPNSTATFYVGKTDCGQGTGTAYRQMMCDELDLAYDRSTLIMGSSDTTVDQGGSGGSDGIQVDGWPMRRAAAEARRVLLDMASQRFNLPVAQLAVANGVISVKASPYQTVTYGDLIGGKRFNIPLTGANVDSTTGLAKVKAVQDLKYVGQSLPRYDIPAKVDGSLKWAVDVKLPGMVHARNIKPPFAGAKLISFDEASIRTIPGLVKVVSKGNYLAVVFEREENAVKAARQLKVEWQKPASAPFPASEDLFKYMRAATPTATDRQVVIGDAAAALAKAAKVVEAEYDVPYQGHTAFAPAHALADPSNGQMTIYSNDMKSYGMRNGIARFLGMPREQVRVVWMEGPQGFGRTAADDAGFEAAFLAKELNRPVRVQWMRHEETAWDTKGPAYTFKMKGGLDAQGNLTAFESESQAADHHHVGYNEFDTVLISQLMGTRRAPNRGGGAVPDDRYAIPNRRMTSHVVSMPLVWETPLRTGNLRDPNGPQVTFASESFIDELAFAAKADPVEFRLRLLEATKDDDAGFKRVRSIACIKAAAKAYAWEARPAGNPQAAKGDILTGRGIAYGVRSQTVVAEIAEVEVNRITGHVWVKRLVCAHDCGLIINPEGLRRTLEGGMLHSLSRALHEEVTFDTEKVTSTDWISHPSLTHRDTPEKIDIVFVNGDPNPSRPDLPHYGGGETICKPLLAAVGNAIFDATGVRLRRIPFRDARVLAALKTARV
;
A
#
# COMPACT_ATOMS: atom_id res chain seq x y z
N MET A 1 -12.55 9.39 -28.38
CA MET A 1 -12.08 8.14 -29.02
C MET A 1 -10.88 7.65 -28.23
N ILE A 2 -10.89 6.40 -27.83
CA ILE A 2 -9.65 5.75 -27.35
C ILE A 2 -8.72 5.69 -28.57
N PRO A 3 -7.45 6.10 -28.48
CA PRO A 3 -6.50 5.85 -29.55
C PRO A 3 -6.49 4.36 -29.91
N ALA A 4 -6.43 4.02 -31.22
CA ALA A 4 -6.50 2.65 -31.70
C ALA A 4 -5.52 1.69 -31.00
N HIS A 5 -4.33 2.17 -30.59
CA HIS A 5 -3.35 1.38 -29.86
C HIS A 5 -3.78 1.01 -28.42
N ILE A 6 -4.70 1.75 -27.78
CA ILE A 6 -5.25 1.40 -26.47
C ILE A 6 -6.35 0.35 -26.63
N GLU A 7 -7.22 0.45 -27.63
CA GLU A 7 -8.18 -0.60 -27.93
C GLU A 7 -7.49 -1.91 -28.29
N GLU A 8 -6.41 -1.85 -29.05
CA GLU A 8 -5.59 -3.00 -29.40
C GLU A 8 -4.88 -3.64 -28.19
N THR A 9 -4.45 -2.84 -27.22
CA THR A 9 -3.85 -3.37 -25.98
C THR A 9 -4.86 -3.79 -24.93
N LEU A 10 -6.11 -3.31 -25.00
CA LEU A 10 -7.16 -3.58 -24.02
C LEU A 10 -7.97 -4.85 -24.30
N SER A 11 -7.96 -5.35 -25.53
CA SER A 11 -8.62 -6.60 -25.88
C SER A 11 -7.61 -7.68 -26.24
N ARG A 12 -7.61 -8.77 -25.48
CA ARG A 12 -6.76 -9.93 -25.79
C ARG A 12 -6.96 -10.43 -27.22
N ARG A 13 -8.17 -10.35 -27.73
CA ARG A 13 -8.52 -10.75 -29.09
C ARG A 13 -7.96 -9.79 -30.14
N ASN A 14 -8.06 -8.48 -29.92
CA ASN A 14 -7.57 -7.47 -30.87
C ASN A 14 -6.03 -7.37 -30.82
N PHE A 15 -5.44 -7.43 -29.62
CA PHE A 15 -4.00 -7.50 -29.44
C PHE A 15 -3.37 -8.70 -30.16
N LEU A 16 -4.07 -9.84 -30.13
CA LEU A 16 -3.62 -11.07 -30.79
C LEU A 16 -3.79 -11.03 -32.31
N CYS A 17 -4.77 -10.30 -32.84
CA CYS A 17 -5.01 -10.17 -34.29
C CYS A 17 -4.06 -9.20 -34.98
N THR A 18 -3.72 -8.07 -34.34
CA THR A 18 -2.95 -6.98 -34.97
C THR A 18 -1.44 -7.22 -34.94
N ALA A 19 -0.93 -7.96 -33.95
CA ALA A 19 0.49 -8.24 -33.78
C ALA A 19 0.94 -9.62 -34.35
N GLY A 20 0.09 -10.34 -35.07
CA GLY A 20 0.34 -11.72 -35.48
C GLY A 20 0.44 -12.69 -34.30
N LEU A 21 -0.15 -12.30 -33.18
CA LEU A 21 -0.12 -13.02 -31.91
C LEU A 21 -1.16 -14.11 -31.84
N LEU A 22 -0.80 -15.14 -31.16
CA LEU A 22 -1.64 -16.32 -30.92
C LEU A 22 -2.87 -16.02 -30.07
N ALA A 23 -4.03 -16.32 -30.60
CA ALA A 23 -5.24 -16.41 -29.80
C ALA A 23 -5.07 -17.52 -28.73
N VAL A 24 -5.14 -17.19 -27.44
CA VAL A 24 -5.14 -18.20 -26.37
C VAL A 24 -6.47 -18.94 -26.44
N THR A 25 -6.53 -20.06 -27.18
CA THR A 25 -7.61 -21.03 -26.99
C THR A 25 -7.22 -21.89 -25.79
N PHE A 26 -8.05 -21.91 -24.77
CA PHE A 26 -7.86 -22.81 -23.67
C PHE A 26 -7.97 -24.25 -24.19
N SER A 27 -6.92 -25.07 -24.03
CA SER A 27 -7.06 -26.49 -24.24
C SER A 27 -7.94 -27.04 -23.11
N THR A 28 -9.09 -27.55 -23.46
CA THR A 28 -10.05 -28.17 -22.56
C THR A 28 -9.53 -29.53 -22.11
N SER A 29 -8.76 -29.56 -21.04
CA SER A 29 -8.65 -30.75 -20.23
C SER A 29 -9.27 -30.44 -18.87
N ASN A 30 -10.56 -30.80 -18.71
CA ASN A 30 -11.33 -30.81 -17.47
C ASN A 30 -11.39 -29.55 -16.61
N ALA A 31 -11.30 -28.33 -17.16
CA ALA A 31 -11.76 -27.12 -16.50
C ALA A 31 -13.19 -26.84 -16.95
N GLN A 32 -14.09 -26.54 -16.00
CA GLN A 32 -15.41 -25.99 -16.31
C GLN A 32 -15.23 -24.85 -17.32
N THR A 33 -15.85 -25.01 -18.49
CA THR A 33 -15.88 -23.96 -19.51
C THR A 33 -16.62 -22.76 -18.91
N THR A 34 -15.89 -21.73 -18.51
CA THR A 34 -16.49 -20.45 -18.13
C THR A 34 -17.14 -19.85 -19.38
N SER A 35 -18.46 -19.71 -19.35
CA SER A 35 -19.23 -19.13 -20.44
C SER A 35 -19.19 -17.61 -20.32
N GLY A 36 -18.28 -16.95 -21.02
CA GLY A 36 -18.21 -15.50 -21.02
C GLY A 36 -17.03 -14.96 -21.85
N PRO A 37 -17.04 -13.65 -22.20
CA PRO A 37 -16.02 -13.06 -23.07
C PRO A 37 -14.67 -12.80 -22.33
N TYR A 38 -14.64 -12.79 -20.99
CA TYR A 38 -13.45 -12.48 -20.18
C TYR A 38 -13.07 -13.63 -19.26
N PRO A 39 -12.56 -14.76 -19.80
CA PRO A 39 -12.09 -15.88 -18.99
C PRO A 39 -10.79 -15.50 -18.25
N ASP A 40 -10.59 -16.07 -17.06
CA ASP A 40 -9.34 -15.87 -16.31
C ASP A 40 -8.15 -16.52 -17.01
N PRO A 41 -7.03 -15.81 -17.20
CA PRO A 41 -5.77 -16.44 -17.60
C PRO A 41 -5.32 -17.45 -16.55
N SER A 42 -4.99 -18.67 -17.00
CA SER A 42 -4.51 -19.71 -16.09
C SER A 42 -3.05 -19.46 -15.69
N TYR A 43 -2.77 -19.35 -14.41
CA TYR A 43 -1.38 -19.30 -13.92
C TYR A 43 -0.59 -20.58 -14.23
N LYS A 44 -1.28 -21.68 -14.56
CA LYS A 44 -0.68 -22.96 -14.96
C LYS A 44 -0.34 -23.03 -16.45
N GLN A 45 -0.37 -21.92 -17.16
CA GLN A 45 0.00 -21.84 -18.57
C GLN A 45 1.10 -20.81 -18.76
N LEU A 46 2.22 -21.21 -19.36
CA LEU A 46 3.36 -20.32 -19.62
C LEU A 46 2.96 -19.09 -20.47
N ASP A 47 2.09 -19.30 -21.44
CA ASP A 47 1.55 -18.27 -22.34
C ASP A 47 0.74 -17.18 -21.62
N SER A 48 0.31 -17.41 -20.37
CA SER A 48 -0.36 -16.40 -19.55
C SER A 48 0.61 -15.41 -18.88
N TRP A 49 1.92 -15.71 -18.91
CA TRP A 49 2.96 -14.92 -18.31
C TRP A 49 3.85 -14.21 -19.34
N ILE A 50 4.11 -14.86 -20.48
CA ILE A 50 5.10 -14.41 -21.44
C ILE A 50 4.63 -14.71 -22.86
N VAL A 51 4.75 -13.71 -23.73
CA VAL A 51 4.60 -13.86 -25.19
C VAL A 51 5.84 -13.38 -25.89
N ILE A 52 6.42 -14.18 -26.77
CA ILE A 52 7.53 -13.82 -27.66
C ILE A 52 6.97 -13.43 -29.02
N HIS A 53 7.35 -12.24 -29.49
CA HIS A 53 6.93 -11.73 -30.79
C HIS A 53 7.85 -12.17 -31.94
N PRO A 54 7.40 -12.16 -33.21
CA PRO A 54 8.24 -12.50 -34.35
C PRO A 54 9.54 -11.69 -34.49
N ASN A 55 9.54 -10.44 -34.00
CA ASN A 55 10.71 -9.57 -33.98
C ASN A 55 11.63 -9.84 -32.77
N SER A 56 11.41 -10.93 -32.03
CA SER A 56 12.15 -11.31 -30.83
C SER A 56 12.08 -10.31 -29.66
N THR A 57 11.03 -9.49 -29.60
CA THR A 57 10.63 -8.78 -28.38
C THR A 57 9.75 -9.69 -27.53
N ALA A 58 9.61 -9.37 -26.23
CA ALA A 58 8.71 -10.09 -25.32
C ALA A 58 7.72 -9.14 -24.66
N THR A 59 6.49 -9.62 -24.46
CA THR A 59 5.53 -8.98 -23.54
C THR A 59 5.37 -9.85 -22.31
N PHE A 60 5.56 -9.24 -21.15
CA PHE A 60 5.31 -9.86 -19.85
C PHE A 60 3.92 -9.46 -19.33
N TYR A 61 3.21 -10.41 -18.76
CA TYR A 61 1.86 -10.22 -18.20
C TYR A 61 1.91 -10.45 -16.69
N VAL A 62 1.58 -9.41 -15.94
CA VAL A 62 1.72 -9.39 -14.48
C VAL A 62 0.42 -8.94 -13.83
N GLY A 63 -0.13 -9.73 -12.93
CA GLY A 63 -1.39 -9.45 -12.24
C GLY A 63 -1.25 -8.46 -11.06
N LYS A 64 -0.15 -7.73 -11.01
CA LYS A 64 0.08 -6.64 -10.04
C LYS A 64 -0.32 -5.30 -10.65
N THR A 65 -0.65 -4.36 -9.79
CA THR A 65 -0.87 -2.95 -10.15
C THR A 65 0.27 -2.10 -9.61
N ASP A 66 0.47 -0.91 -10.14
CA ASP A 66 1.49 0.03 -9.64
C ASP A 66 0.80 1.20 -8.92
N CYS A 67 1.18 1.43 -7.66
CA CYS A 67 0.69 2.54 -6.85
C CYS A 67 1.71 3.69 -6.78
N GLY A 68 2.57 3.83 -7.78
CA GLY A 68 3.62 4.84 -7.87
C GLY A 68 5.01 4.36 -7.44
N GLN A 69 5.14 3.15 -6.88
CA GLN A 69 6.42 2.61 -6.42
C GLN A 69 7.35 2.13 -7.54
N GLY A 70 6.87 2.02 -8.79
CA GLY A 70 7.70 1.67 -9.94
C GLY A 70 8.08 0.19 -10.02
N THR A 71 7.29 -0.71 -9.45
CA THR A 71 7.56 -2.16 -9.44
C THR A 71 7.62 -2.77 -10.83
N GLY A 72 6.92 -2.19 -11.81
CA GLY A 72 6.97 -2.66 -13.20
C GLY A 72 8.38 -2.68 -13.80
N THR A 73 9.22 -1.71 -13.45
CA THR A 73 10.64 -1.71 -13.85
C THR A 73 11.39 -2.90 -13.24
N ALA A 74 11.18 -3.17 -11.95
CA ALA A 74 11.79 -4.30 -11.26
C ALA A 74 11.30 -5.66 -11.81
N TYR A 75 10.02 -5.80 -12.13
CA TYR A 75 9.50 -7.03 -12.74
C TYR A 75 10.16 -7.30 -14.10
N ARG A 76 10.31 -6.26 -14.94
CA ARG A 76 11.02 -6.39 -16.20
C ARG A 76 12.48 -6.80 -16.00
N GLN A 77 13.18 -6.23 -15.02
CA GLN A 77 14.57 -6.61 -14.70
C GLN A 77 14.67 -8.10 -14.37
N MET A 78 13.84 -8.57 -13.43
CA MET A 78 13.82 -9.99 -13.01
C MET A 78 13.50 -10.94 -14.16
N MET A 79 12.48 -10.63 -14.97
CA MET A 79 12.06 -11.51 -16.05
C MET A 79 13.04 -11.49 -17.24
N CYS A 80 13.61 -10.33 -17.57
CA CYS A 80 14.65 -10.22 -18.61
C CYS A 80 15.92 -10.99 -18.24
N ASP A 81 16.32 -10.95 -16.97
CA ASP A 81 17.46 -11.73 -16.49
C ASP A 81 17.24 -13.22 -16.67
N GLU A 82 16.10 -13.74 -16.22
CA GLU A 82 15.79 -15.16 -16.33
C GLU A 82 15.65 -15.62 -17.79
N LEU A 83 15.11 -14.76 -18.65
CA LEU A 83 14.89 -15.05 -20.06
C LEU A 83 16.14 -14.82 -20.94
N ASP A 84 17.21 -14.23 -20.41
CA ASP A 84 18.37 -13.73 -21.21
C ASP A 84 17.94 -12.78 -22.35
N LEU A 85 16.96 -11.93 -22.09
CA LEU A 85 16.46 -10.93 -23.05
C LEU A 85 17.03 -9.55 -22.73
N ALA A 86 17.36 -8.76 -23.75
CA ALA A 86 17.72 -7.36 -23.55
C ALA A 86 16.54 -6.58 -22.97
N TYR A 87 16.80 -5.74 -21.97
CA TYR A 87 15.75 -5.03 -21.21
C TYR A 87 14.87 -4.15 -22.11
N ASP A 88 15.45 -3.45 -23.07
CA ASP A 88 14.77 -2.60 -24.03
C ASP A 88 13.89 -3.36 -25.05
N ARG A 89 14.08 -4.68 -25.15
CA ARG A 89 13.27 -5.58 -25.99
C ARG A 89 12.09 -6.19 -25.25
N SER A 90 11.78 -5.71 -24.06
CA SER A 90 10.63 -6.16 -23.26
C SER A 90 9.57 -5.09 -23.13
N THR A 91 8.32 -5.51 -23.02
CA THR A 91 7.16 -4.69 -22.60
C THR A 91 6.44 -5.36 -21.46
N LEU A 92 5.59 -4.60 -20.75
CA LEU A 92 4.86 -5.09 -19.59
C LEU A 92 3.40 -4.67 -19.65
N ILE A 93 2.50 -5.61 -19.38
CA ILE A 93 1.07 -5.37 -19.14
C ILE A 93 0.78 -5.74 -17.70
N MET A 94 0.14 -4.83 -16.98
CA MET A 94 -0.14 -4.98 -15.56
C MET A 94 -1.64 -4.92 -15.26
N GLY A 95 -2.09 -5.72 -14.31
CA GLY A 95 -3.32 -5.56 -13.54
C GLY A 95 -4.66 -5.64 -14.27
N SER A 96 -4.68 -5.92 -15.58
CA SER A 96 -5.94 -6.09 -16.32
C SER A 96 -6.53 -7.49 -16.12
N SER A 97 -7.76 -7.56 -15.62
CA SER A 97 -8.36 -8.80 -15.15
C SER A 97 -8.69 -9.84 -16.23
N ASP A 98 -8.60 -9.47 -17.51
CA ASP A 98 -8.84 -10.35 -18.66
C ASP A 98 -7.54 -10.78 -19.37
N THR A 99 -6.41 -10.17 -19.07
CA THR A 99 -5.15 -10.42 -19.78
C THR A 99 -4.02 -10.89 -18.86
N THR A 100 -4.08 -10.62 -17.56
CA THR A 100 -3.06 -11.01 -16.59
C THR A 100 -3.59 -12.07 -15.63
N VAL A 101 -2.70 -12.90 -15.08
CA VAL A 101 -3.07 -13.85 -14.01
C VAL A 101 -3.45 -13.10 -12.74
N ASP A 102 -4.32 -13.67 -11.91
CA ASP A 102 -4.68 -13.07 -10.62
C ASP A 102 -3.55 -13.24 -9.60
N GLN A 103 -2.74 -12.20 -9.42
CA GLN A 103 -1.74 -12.10 -8.36
C GLN A 103 -2.20 -11.18 -7.22
N GLY A 104 -3.50 -10.99 -7.05
CA GLY A 104 -4.11 -10.23 -5.96
C GLY A 104 -3.87 -8.71 -6.00
N GLY A 105 -3.39 -8.13 -7.11
CA GLY A 105 -3.05 -6.70 -7.22
C GLY A 105 -1.92 -6.29 -6.25
N SER A 106 -1.81 -5.01 -5.88
CA SER A 106 -0.78 -4.51 -4.98
C SER A 106 -1.22 -4.49 -3.52
N GLY A 107 -0.31 -4.76 -2.60
CA GLY A 107 -0.50 -4.73 -1.15
C GLY A 107 0.52 -5.59 -0.43
N GLY A 108 0.62 -5.45 0.91
CA GLY A 108 1.46 -6.29 1.76
C GLY A 108 2.98 -6.21 1.54
N SER A 109 3.44 -5.35 0.64
CA SER A 109 4.82 -5.34 0.11
C SER A 109 5.21 -6.64 -0.61
N ASP A 110 4.23 -7.43 -1.07
CA ASP A 110 4.42 -8.79 -1.59
C ASP A 110 4.92 -8.83 -3.04
N GLY A 111 4.75 -7.75 -3.80
CA GLY A 111 5.04 -7.71 -5.24
C GLY A 111 6.44 -8.22 -5.63
N ILE A 112 7.48 -7.87 -4.89
CA ILE A 112 8.84 -8.39 -5.07
C ILE A 112 9.03 -9.67 -4.24
N GLN A 113 8.64 -9.66 -2.98
CA GLN A 113 8.92 -10.73 -2.02
C GLN A 113 8.23 -12.05 -2.37
N VAL A 114 6.98 -12.02 -2.78
CA VAL A 114 6.15 -13.20 -3.06
C VAL A 114 5.95 -13.38 -4.57
N ASP A 115 5.35 -12.36 -5.19
CA ASP A 115 4.90 -12.43 -6.59
C ASP A 115 6.05 -12.39 -7.61
N GLY A 116 7.23 -11.90 -7.24
CA GLY A 116 8.42 -11.93 -8.09
C GLY A 116 8.88 -13.35 -8.43
N TRP A 117 8.64 -14.33 -7.55
CA TRP A 117 9.07 -15.72 -7.76
C TRP A 117 8.37 -16.42 -8.91
N PRO A 118 7.03 -16.46 -9.00
CA PRO A 118 6.37 -17.05 -10.14
C PRO A 118 6.73 -16.37 -11.47
N MET A 119 6.95 -15.06 -11.47
CA MET A 119 7.42 -14.32 -12.66
C MET A 119 8.80 -14.82 -13.11
N ARG A 120 9.77 -14.92 -12.19
CA ARG A 120 11.12 -15.44 -12.46
C ARG A 120 11.06 -16.88 -12.96
N ARG A 121 10.27 -17.74 -12.29
CA ARG A 121 10.15 -19.16 -12.67
C ARG A 121 9.51 -19.34 -14.04
N ALA A 122 8.51 -18.54 -14.39
CA ALA A 122 7.91 -18.56 -15.71
C ALA A 122 8.90 -18.11 -16.80
N ALA A 123 9.70 -17.06 -16.54
CA ALA A 123 10.73 -16.60 -17.47
C ALA A 123 11.87 -17.62 -17.64
N ALA A 124 12.31 -18.26 -16.56
CA ALA A 124 13.29 -19.34 -16.60
C ALA A 124 12.78 -20.53 -17.42
N GLU A 125 11.49 -20.91 -17.25
CA GLU A 125 10.89 -21.99 -18.01
C GLU A 125 10.77 -21.64 -19.49
N ALA A 126 10.38 -20.41 -19.84
CA ALA A 126 10.37 -19.97 -21.23
C ALA A 126 11.75 -20.05 -21.88
N ARG A 127 12.82 -19.66 -21.16
CA ARG A 127 14.20 -19.79 -21.61
C ARG A 127 14.58 -21.25 -21.85
N ARG A 128 14.23 -22.14 -20.92
CA ARG A 128 14.49 -23.59 -21.07
C ARG A 128 13.83 -24.14 -22.33
N VAL A 129 12.57 -23.85 -22.55
CA VAL A 129 11.82 -24.32 -23.73
C VAL A 129 12.44 -23.80 -25.04
N LEU A 130 12.83 -22.53 -25.07
CA LEU A 130 13.50 -21.93 -26.24
C LEU A 130 14.87 -22.57 -26.53
N LEU A 131 15.63 -22.91 -25.49
CA LEU A 131 16.88 -23.66 -25.65
C LEU A 131 16.65 -25.08 -26.16
N ASP A 132 15.61 -25.78 -25.68
CA ASP A 132 15.22 -27.10 -26.20
C ASP A 132 14.83 -27.04 -27.68
N MET A 133 14.05 -26.02 -28.09
CA MET A 133 13.70 -25.81 -29.50
C MET A 133 14.95 -25.54 -30.37
N ALA A 134 15.90 -24.74 -29.88
CA ALA A 134 17.16 -24.49 -30.57
C ALA A 134 18.04 -25.75 -30.64
N SER A 135 18.07 -26.55 -29.58
CA SER A 135 18.75 -27.84 -29.51
C SER A 135 18.25 -28.79 -30.62
N GLN A 136 16.93 -28.86 -30.79
CA GLN A 136 16.32 -29.65 -31.86
C GLN A 136 16.68 -29.08 -33.25
N ARG A 137 16.61 -27.75 -33.43
CA ARG A 137 16.91 -27.07 -34.71
C ARG A 137 18.36 -27.25 -35.13
N PHE A 138 19.32 -27.18 -34.21
CA PHE A 138 20.74 -27.36 -34.51
C PHE A 138 21.20 -28.82 -34.43
N ASN A 139 20.37 -29.72 -33.94
CA ASN A 139 20.71 -31.11 -33.63
C ASN A 139 21.91 -31.21 -32.69
N LEU A 140 21.95 -30.36 -31.66
CA LEU A 140 23.03 -30.27 -30.65
C LEU A 140 22.45 -30.26 -29.23
N PRO A 141 23.15 -30.87 -28.26
CA PRO A 141 22.74 -30.76 -26.85
C PRO A 141 22.66 -29.30 -26.36
N VAL A 142 21.73 -28.97 -25.49
CA VAL A 142 21.59 -27.64 -24.89
C VAL A 142 22.89 -27.14 -24.25
N ALA A 143 23.70 -28.05 -23.68
CA ALA A 143 24.99 -27.71 -23.08
C ALA A 143 25.99 -27.07 -24.08
N GLN A 144 25.84 -27.31 -25.39
CA GLN A 144 26.66 -26.71 -26.45
C GLN A 144 26.10 -25.38 -26.97
N LEU A 145 24.98 -24.90 -26.44
CA LEU A 145 24.34 -23.65 -26.80
C LEU A 145 24.64 -22.57 -25.76
N ALA A 146 24.69 -21.34 -26.22
CA ALA A 146 24.77 -20.14 -25.40
C ALA A 146 23.62 -19.21 -25.80
N VAL A 147 23.10 -18.40 -24.86
CA VAL A 147 22.08 -17.40 -25.16
C VAL A 147 22.48 -16.03 -24.61
N ALA A 148 22.26 -15.01 -25.42
CA ALA A 148 22.44 -13.62 -25.03
C ALA A 148 21.47 -12.74 -25.80
N ASN A 149 20.77 -11.84 -25.08
CA ASN A 149 19.85 -10.84 -25.64
C ASN A 149 18.77 -11.44 -26.57
N GLY A 150 18.26 -12.62 -26.25
CA GLY A 150 17.23 -13.30 -27.04
C GLY A 150 17.75 -14.00 -28.30
N VAL A 151 19.06 -14.16 -28.43
CA VAL A 151 19.73 -14.88 -29.52
C VAL A 151 20.48 -16.09 -28.96
N ILE A 152 20.17 -17.26 -29.49
CA ILE A 152 20.84 -18.52 -29.14
C ILE A 152 21.91 -18.80 -30.19
N SER A 153 23.14 -19.12 -29.76
CA SER A 153 24.28 -19.45 -30.60
C SER A 153 24.89 -20.80 -30.23
N VAL A 154 25.57 -21.44 -31.20
CA VAL A 154 26.35 -22.64 -30.96
C VAL A 154 27.73 -22.23 -30.42
N LYS A 155 28.12 -22.73 -29.22
CA LYS A 155 29.41 -22.36 -28.58
C LYS A 155 30.63 -22.55 -29.46
N ALA A 156 30.66 -23.66 -30.18
CA ALA A 156 31.79 -24.00 -31.08
C ALA A 156 31.72 -23.22 -32.40
N SER A 157 30.60 -22.60 -32.76
CA SER A 157 30.37 -21.83 -33.97
C SER A 157 29.46 -20.64 -33.68
N PRO A 158 29.98 -19.54 -33.10
CA PRO A 158 29.15 -18.40 -32.61
C PRO A 158 28.37 -17.69 -33.71
N TYR A 159 28.70 -17.87 -34.97
CA TYR A 159 27.95 -17.34 -36.12
C TYR A 159 26.69 -18.14 -36.45
N GLN A 160 26.62 -19.40 -35.99
CA GLN A 160 25.43 -20.21 -36.14
C GLN A 160 24.43 -19.83 -35.04
N THR A 161 23.45 -19.02 -35.41
CA THR A 161 22.50 -18.41 -34.45
C THR A 161 21.07 -18.65 -34.86
N VAL A 162 20.19 -18.53 -33.87
CA VAL A 162 18.73 -18.47 -34.03
C VAL A 162 18.14 -17.52 -32.98
N THR A 163 17.21 -16.67 -33.38
CA THR A 163 16.54 -15.76 -32.45
C THR A 163 15.34 -16.43 -31.80
N TYR A 164 14.86 -15.88 -30.69
CA TYR A 164 13.63 -16.32 -30.05
C TYR A 164 12.42 -16.20 -30.97
N GLY A 165 12.33 -15.12 -31.77
CA GLY A 165 11.30 -14.92 -32.75
C GLY A 165 11.31 -15.98 -33.86
N ASP A 166 12.50 -16.41 -34.32
CA ASP A 166 12.64 -17.47 -35.34
C ASP A 166 12.22 -18.86 -34.82
N LEU A 167 12.34 -19.10 -33.53
CA LEU A 167 11.96 -20.37 -32.91
C LEU A 167 10.46 -20.48 -32.69
N ILE A 168 9.87 -19.47 -32.09
CA ILE A 168 8.46 -19.52 -31.69
C ILE A 168 7.55 -18.75 -32.63
N GLY A 169 8.07 -17.71 -33.34
CA GLY A 169 7.43 -17.03 -34.47
C GLY A 169 6.01 -16.55 -34.24
N GLY A 170 5.66 -16.04 -33.05
CA GLY A 170 4.30 -15.70 -32.66
C GLY A 170 3.42 -16.95 -32.41
N LYS A 171 4.00 -18.14 -32.25
CA LYS A 171 3.30 -19.35 -31.80
C LYS A 171 3.27 -19.41 -30.27
N ARG A 172 2.41 -20.27 -29.73
CA ARG A 172 2.34 -20.53 -28.29
C ARG A 172 3.43 -21.47 -27.84
N PHE A 173 3.86 -21.28 -26.60
CA PHE A 173 4.65 -22.29 -25.91
C PHE A 173 3.84 -23.57 -25.66
N ASN A 174 2.56 -23.46 -25.31
CA ASN A 174 1.68 -24.55 -24.91
C ASN A 174 2.30 -25.41 -23.79
N ILE A 175 3.05 -24.80 -22.88
CA ILE A 175 3.74 -25.46 -21.79
C ILE A 175 2.94 -25.30 -20.51
N PRO A 176 2.53 -26.43 -19.87
CA PRO A 176 1.90 -26.38 -18.56
C PRO A 176 2.91 -26.04 -17.48
N LEU A 177 2.49 -25.19 -16.54
CA LEU A 177 3.18 -24.94 -15.27
C LEU A 177 2.44 -25.66 -14.15
N THR A 178 3.13 -25.89 -13.04
CA THR A 178 2.57 -26.51 -11.84
C THR A 178 2.49 -25.51 -10.69
N GLY A 179 1.84 -25.87 -9.60
CA GLY A 179 1.68 -25.03 -8.41
C GLY A 179 0.29 -25.21 -7.79
N ALA A 180 0.20 -25.12 -6.46
CA ALA A 180 -1.07 -25.17 -5.74
C ALA A 180 -1.86 -23.86 -5.86
N ASN A 181 -1.16 -22.74 -6.02
CA ASN A 181 -1.67 -21.39 -6.22
C ASN A 181 -0.72 -20.60 -7.12
N VAL A 182 -1.06 -19.35 -7.40
CA VAL A 182 -0.26 -18.45 -8.26
C VAL A 182 1.15 -18.24 -7.71
N ASP A 183 1.32 -18.09 -6.40
CA ASP A 183 2.62 -17.83 -5.76
C ASP A 183 3.58 -19.01 -5.85
N SER A 184 3.04 -20.24 -5.89
CA SER A 184 3.80 -21.48 -6.02
C SER A 184 3.98 -21.94 -7.46
N THR A 185 3.57 -21.13 -8.46
CA THR A 185 3.73 -21.47 -9.88
C THR A 185 5.18 -21.72 -10.23
N THR A 186 5.45 -22.84 -10.90
CA THR A 186 6.78 -23.28 -11.33
C THR A 186 6.74 -24.15 -12.58
N GLY A 187 7.85 -24.14 -13.34
CA GLY A 187 8.16 -25.09 -14.41
C GLY A 187 9.23 -26.09 -13.99
N LEU A 188 9.91 -26.67 -14.96
CA LEU A 188 11.04 -27.58 -14.75
C LEU A 188 12.37 -26.83 -14.57
N ALA A 189 12.46 -25.60 -15.07
CA ALA A 189 13.65 -24.77 -14.98
C ALA A 189 13.92 -24.28 -13.57
N LYS A 190 15.20 -24.21 -13.20
CA LYS A 190 15.65 -23.48 -12.01
C LYS A 190 15.89 -22.02 -12.37
N VAL A 191 15.56 -21.12 -11.48
CA VAL A 191 15.92 -19.68 -11.60
C VAL A 191 17.43 -19.53 -11.50
N LYS A 192 17.97 -18.48 -12.11
CA LYS A 192 19.38 -18.14 -12.06
C LYS A 192 19.85 -17.84 -10.64
N ALA A 193 21.09 -18.17 -10.35
CA ALA A 193 21.76 -17.73 -9.14
C ALA A 193 22.02 -16.21 -9.21
N VAL A 194 22.13 -15.56 -8.04
CA VAL A 194 22.25 -14.10 -7.96
C VAL A 194 23.44 -13.56 -8.78
N GLN A 195 24.56 -14.27 -8.77
CA GLN A 195 25.76 -13.89 -9.54
C GLN A 195 25.58 -13.92 -11.07
N ASP A 196 24.56 -14.63 -11.57
CA ASP A 196 24.28 -14.76 -13.00
C ASP A 196 23.27 -13.73 -13.51
N LEU A 197 22.75 -12.88 -12.60
CA LEU A 197 21.80 -11.80 -12.92
C LEU A 197 22.56 -10.59 -13.47
N LYS A 198 22.01 -9.94 -14.50
CA LYS A 198 22.65 -8.81 -15.21
C LYS A 198 21.97 -7.48 -14.90
N TYR A 199 20.63 -7.47 -14.84
CA TYR A 199 19.81 -6.27 -14.65
C TYR A 199 19.39 -6.08 -13.21
N VAL A 200 19.16 -7.17 -12.48
CA VAL A 200 18.90 -7.13 -11.04
C VAL A 200 20.14 -6.55 -10.33
N GLY A 201 19.91 -5.59 -9.44
CA GLY A 201 20.97 -4.83 -8.76
C GLY A 201 21.42 -3.56 -9.50
N GLN A 202 20.93 -3.31 -10.72
CA GLN A 202 21.22 -2.09 -11.45
C GLN A 202 20.11 -1.03 -11.27
N SER A 203 20.52 0.24 -11.23
CA SER A 203 19.62 1.39 -11.14
C SER A 203 19.07 1.77 -12.52
N LEU A 204 18.25 0.90 -13.11
CA LEU A 204 17.60 1.22 -14.37
C LEU A 204 16.51 2.28 -14.17
N PRO A 205 16.38 3.24 -15.13
CA PRO A 205 15.35 4.26 -15.05
C PRO A 205 13.94 3.63 -15.17
N ARG A 206 12.97 4.23 -14.52
CA ARG A 206 11.57 3.81 -14.62
C ARG A 206 11.07 3.98 -16.06
N TYR A 207 10.51 2.91 -16.62
CA TYR A 207 10.04 2.88 -18.00
C TYR A 207 8.78 3.74 -18.23
N ASP A 208 8.01 3.99 -17.16
CA ASP A 208 6.73 4.70 -17.20
C ASP A 208 6.87 6.23 -17.06
N ILE A 209 8.00 6.73 -16.53
CA ILE A 209 8.18 8.16 -16.28
C ILE A 209 8.20 9.01 -17.56
N PRO A 210 8.87 8.64 -18.66
CA PRO A 210 8.86 9.47 -19.87
C PRO A 210 7.44 9.79 -20.36
N ALA A 211 6.57 8.79 -20.45
CA ALA A 211 5.18 8.98 -20.89
C ALA A 211 4.33 9.81 -19.91
N LYS A 212 4.68 9.81 -18.61
CA LYS A 212 4.05 10.66 -17.60
C LYS A 212 4.48 12.12 -17.74
N VAL A 213 5.73 12.36 -18.10
CA VAL A 213 6.31 13.72 -18.20
C VAL A 213 5.92 14.42 -19.51
N ASP A 214 5.92 13.69 -20.63
CA ASP A 214 5.57 14.24 -21.95
C ASP A 214 4.06 14.27 -22.21
N GLY A 215 3.23 13.73 -21.29
CA GLY A 215 1.77 13.71 -21.38
C GLY A 215 1.22 12.68 -22.38
N SER A 216 2.04 11.78 -22.90
CA SER A 216 1.57 10.70 -23.80
C SER A 216 0.86 9.57 -23.05
N LEU A 217 1.11 9.42 -21.74
CA LEU A 217 0.40 8.46 -20.91
C LEU A 217 -1.10 8.80 -20.85
N LYS A 218 -1.93 7.79 -21.03
CA LYS A 218 -3.39 7.91 -20.84
C LYS A 218 -3.76 7.43 -19.45
N TRP A 219 -4.25 8.36 -18.65
CA TRP A 219 -4.77 8.09 -17.31
C TRP A 219 -6.21 7.56 -17.38
N ALA A 220 -6.66 6.89 -16.35
CA ALA A 220 -8.05 6.41 -16.27
C ALA A 220 -9.06 7.56 -16.47
N VAL A 221 -8.76 8.77 -16.01
CA VAL A 221 -9.59 9.97 -16.18
C VAL A 221 -9.65 10.47 -17.64
N ASP A 222 -8.67 10.12 -18.48
CA ASP A 222 -8.62 10.56 -19.88
C ASP A 222 -9.45 9.69 -20.83
N VAL A 223 -9.93 8.54 -20.37
CA VAL A 223 -10.71 7.62 -21.20
C VAL A 223 -12.02 8.27 -21.60
N LYS A 224 -12.31 8.33 -22.90
CA LYS A 224 -13.53 8.88 -23.46
C LYS A 224 -14.19 7.86 -24.39
N LEU A 225 -15.45 7.56 -24.14
CA LEU A 225 -16.24 6.62 -24.93
C LEU A 225 -17.42 7.34 -25.63
N PRO A 226 -17.84 6.87 -26.81
CA PRO A 226 -19.03 7.40 -27.47
C PRO A 226 -20.26 7.31 -26.56
N GLY A 227 -21.03 8.39 -26.48
CA GLY A 227 -22.25 8.44 -25.68
C GLY A 227 -22.03 8.44 -24.16
N MET A 228 -20.79 8.60 -23.69
CA MET A 228 -20.45 8.69 -22.27
C MET A 228 -21.16 9.85 -21.59
N VAL A 229 -21.60 9.61 -20.34
CA VAL A 229 -22.19 10.63 -19.46
C VAL A 229 -21.41 10.74 -18.15
N HIS A 230 -21.64 11.82 -17.43
CA HIS A 230 -20.92 12.16 -16.22
C HIS A 230 -21.86 12.13 -15.01
N ALA A 231 -21.48 11.43 -13.97
CA ALA A 231 -22.23 11.40 -12.73
C ALA A 231 -21.48 12.07 -11.57
N ARG A 232 -22.25 12.72 -10.70
CA ARG A 232 -21.80 13.19 -9.38
C ARG A 232 -22.74 12.64 -8.32
N ASN A 233 -22.16 12.03 -7.28
CA ASN A 233 -22.93 11.56 -6.14
C ASN A 233 -23.21 12.70 -5.18
N ILE A 234 -24.33 12.63 -4.49
CA ILE A 234 -24.69 13.55 -3.41
C ILE A 234 -24.66 12.75 -2.12
N LYS A 235 -23.63 12.96 -1.33
CA LYS A 235 -23.41 12.25 -0.08
C LYS A 235 -24.24 12.86 1.04
N PRO A 236 -24.64 12.04 2.04
CA PRO A 236 -25.32 12.56 3.23
C PRO A 236 -24.49 13.69 3.90
N PRO A 237 -25.11 14.81 4.25
CA PRO A 237 -24.41 15.93 4.90
C PRO A 237 -24.04 15.64 6.35
N PHE A 238 -24.65 14.61 6.94
CA PHE A 238 -24.40 14.11 8.29
C PHE A 238 -24.22 12.60 8.25
N ALA A 239 -23.36 12.07 9.09
CA ALA A 239 -23.19 10.64 9.24
C ALA A 239 -24.49 9.99 9.74
N GLY A 240 -24.92 8.91 9.07
CA GLY A 240 -26.16 8.21 9.40
C GLY A 240 -27.45 8.94 9.02
N ALA A 241 -27.39 10.04 8.24
CA ALA A 241 -28.58 10.72 7.75
C ALA A 241 -29.36 9.84 6.76
N LYS A 242 -30.69 10.00 6.73
CA LYS A 242 -31.59 9.30 5.81
C LYS A 242 -32.14 10.25 4.77
N LEU A 243 -32.08 9.82 3.51
CA LEU A 243 -32.69 10.55 2.40
C LEU A 243 -34.24 10.50 2.54
N ILE A 244 -34.86 11.67 2.61
CA ILE A 244 -36.33 11.80 2.67
C ILE A 244 -36.88 12.09 1.29
N SER A 245 -36.39 13.17 0.66
CA SER A 245 -36.86 13.61 -0.65
C SER A 245 -35.80 14.42 -1.38
N PHE A 246 -35.98 14.60 -2.68
CA PHE A 246 -35.22 15.56 -3.48
C PHE A 246 -36.13 16.21 -4.52
N ASP A 247 -35.83 17.47 -4.85
CA ASP A 247 -36.56 18.26 -5.85
C ASP A 247 -35.78 18.34 -7.17
N GLU A 248 -36.09 17.44 -8.11
CA GLU A 248 -35.48 17.43 -9.44
C GLU A 248 -35.75 18.72 -10.23
N ALA A 249 -36.85 19.43 -9.95
CA ALA A 249 -37.16 20.69 -10.62
C ALA A 249 -36.10 21.76 -10.33
N SER A 250 -35.42 21.69 -9.19
CA SER A 250 -34.35 22.62 -8.80
C SER A 250 -33.14 22.61 -9.74
N ILE A 251 -32.96 21.56 -10.54
CA ILE A 251 -31.85 21.42 -11.51
C ILE A 251 -32.30 21.26 -12.95
N ARG A 252 -33.59 21.29 -13.22
CA ARG A 252 -34.16 21.05 -14.56
C ARG A 252 -33.71 22.06 -15.63
N THR A 253 -33.33 23.27 -15.20
CA THR A 253 -32.84 24.31 -16.11
C THR A 253 -31.39 24.14 -16.52
N ILE A 254 -30.65 23.21 -15.88
CA ILE A 254 -29.26 22.91 -16.26
C ILE A 254 -29.30 21.99 -17.50
N PRO A 255 -28.67 22.37 -18.62
CA PRO A 255 -28.77 21.60 -19.86
C PRO A 255 -28.08 20.24 -19.76
N GLY A 256 -28.67 19.24 -20.46
CA GLY A 256 -28.09 17.89 -20.56
C GLY A 256 -28.31 17.01 -19.34
N LEU A 257 -29.36 17.25 -18.55
CA LEU A 257 -29.82 16.31 -17.51
C LEU A 257 -30.23 15.00 -18.15
N VAL A 258 -29.62 13.89 -17.74
CA VAL A 258 -29.94 12.54 -18.19
C VAL A 258 -30.90 11.89 -17.19
N LYS A 259 -30.51 11.88 -15.90
CA LYS A 259 -31.33 11.25 -14.85
C LYS A 259 -30.83 11.68 -13.45
N VAL A 260 -31.75 11.76 -12.50
CA VAL A 260 -31.45 11.69 -11.06
C VAL A 260 -31.68 10.24 -10.63
N VAL A 261 -30.69 9.60 -10.05
CA VAL A 261 -30.77 8.19 -9.60
C VAL A 261 -30.73 8.14 -8.08
N SER A 262 -31.73 7.49 -7.49
CA SER A 262 -31.83 7.32 -6.05
C SER A 262 -32.14 5.87 -5.68
N LYS A 263 -31.47 5.33 -4.67
CA LYS A 263 -31.75 4.01 -4.10
C LYS A 263 -31.28 3.93 -2.65
N GLY A 264 -32.23 3.81 -1.71
CA GLY A 264 -31.92 3.97 -0.29
C GLY A 264 -31.40 5.39 -0.02
N ASN A 265 -30.27 5.50 0.65
CA ASN A 265 -29.57 6.77 0.88
C ASN A 265 -28.60 7.16 -0.25
N TYR A 266 -28.43 6.32 -1.28
CA TYR A 266 -27.62 6.66 -2.45
C TYR A 266 -28.38 7.61 -3.36
N LEU A 267 -27.75 8.73 -3.74
CA LEU A 267 -28.29 9.74 -4.63
C LEU A 267 -27.21 10.22 -5.59
N ALA A 268 -27.50 10.28 -6.90
CA ALA A 268 -26.60 10.76 -7.92
C ALA A 268 -27.33 11.57 -8.99
N VAL A 269 -26.66 12.59 -9.54
CA VAL A 269 -27.11 13.33 -10.74
C VAL A 269 -26.25 12.95 -11.91
N VAL A 270 -26.86 12.70 -13.07
CA VAL A 270 -26.19 12.27 -14.30
C VAL A 270 -26.48 13.25 -15.43
N PHE A 271 -25.42 13.75 -16.06
CA PHE A 271 -25.48 14.75 -17.13
C PHE A 271 -24.59 14.36 -18.31
N GLU A 272 -24.90 14.92 -19.49
CA GLU A 272 -24.07 14.76 -20.69
C GLU A 272 -22.71 15.46 -20.58
N ARG A 273 -22.61 16.50 -19.76
CA ARG A 273 -21.39 17.30 -19.56
C ARG A 273 -21.00 17.33 -18.08
N GLU A 274 -19.72 17.20 -17.84
CA GLU A 274 -19.15 17.09 -16.49
C GLU A 274 -19.44 18.34 -15.63
N GLU A 275 -19.21 19.52 -16.18
CA GLU A 275 -19.45 20.80 -15.48
C GLU A 275 -20.91 20.98 -15.05
N ASN A 276 -21.85 20.45 -15.85
CA ASN A 276 -23.28 20.50 -15.52
C ASN A 276 -23.62 19.49 -14.40
N ALA A 277 -22.99 18.31 -14.37
CA ALA A 277 -23.13 17.39 -13.27
C ALA A 277 -22.62 17.98 -11.95
N VAL A 278 -21.46 18.66 -11.97
CA VAL A 278 -20.90 19.38 -10.80
C VAL A 278 -21.84 20.48 -10.32
N LYS A 279 -22.36 21.30 -11.25
CA LYS A 279 -23.31 22.36 -10.93
C LYS A 279 -24.59 21.79 -10.32
N ALA A 280 -25.14 20.75 -10.92
CA ALA A 280 -26.37 20.10 -10.46
C ALA A 280 -26.23 19.46 -9.08
N ALA A 281 -25.11 18.79 -8.82
CA ALA A 281 -24.84 18.21 -7.50
C ALA A 281 -24.84 19.24 -6.36
N ARG A 282 -24.41 20.48 -6.66
CA ARG A 282 -24.44 21.60 -5.71
C ARG A 282 -25.80 22.28 -5.57
N GLN A 283 -26.65 22.20 -6.59
CA GLN A 283 -27.94 22.92 -6.66
C GLN A 283 -29.15 22.07 -6.37
N LEU A 284 -29.06 20.74 -6.48
CA LEU A 284 -30.16 19.85 -6.19
C LEU A 284 -30.62 20.06 -4.74
N LYS A 285 -31.87 20.41 -4.58
CA LYS A 285 -32.50 20.52 -3.25
C LYS A 285 -32.80 19.13 -2.73
N VAL A 286 -32.21 18.77 -1.59
CA VAL A 286 -32.33 17.46 -0.96
C VAL A 286 -32.72 17.64 0.50
N GLU A 287 -33.69 16.87 0.94
CA GLU A 287 -34.11 16.80 2.34
C GLU A 287 -33.53 15.54 2.99
N TRP A 288 -32.79 15.74 4.07
CA TRP A 288 -32.17 14.69 4.84
C TRP A 288 -32.67 14.70 6.28
N GLN A 289 -33.05 13.55 6.79
CA GLN A 289 -33.34 13.37 8.20
C GLN A 289 -32.06 13.09 8.99
N LYS A 290 -31.77 13.92 10.00
CA LYS A 290 -30.67 13.69 10.91
C LYS A 290 -30.92 12.44 11.79
N PRO A 291 -29.86 11.71 12.20
CA PRO A 291 -30.01 10.65 13.20
C PRO A 291 -30.48 11.24 14.55
N ALA A 292 -31.19 10.44 15.32
CA ALA A 292 -31.72 10.86 16.63
C ALA A 292 -30.65 11.03 17.72
N SER A 293 -29.48 10.36 17.53
CA SER A 293 -28.31 10.44 18.43
C SER A 293 -27.07 10.76 17.66
N ALA A 294 -26.06 11.35 18.33
CA ALA A 294 -24.76 11.63 17.73
C ALA A 294 -24.11 10.33 17.20
N PRO A 295 -23.71 10.29 15.93
CA PRO A 295 -23.12 9.11 15.30
C PRO A 295 -21.72 8.76 15.83
N PHE A 296 -21.00 9.73 16.42
CA PHE A 296 -19.68 9.55 17.03
C PHE A 296 -19.35 10.69 18.02
N PRO A 297 -18.35 10.52 18.90
CA PRO A 297 -17.84 11.61 19.74
C PRO A 297 -17.17 12.67 18.86
N ALA A 298 -16.97 13.88 19.36
CA ALA A 298 -16.12 14.86 18.69
C ALA A 298 -14.64 14.41 18.72
N SER A 299 -13.81 14.93 17.80
CA SER A 299 -12.40 14.51 17.66
C SER A 299 -11.58 14.68 18.93
N GLU A 300 -11.86 15.71 19.72
CA GLU A 300 -11.20 15.98 21.01
C GLU A 300 -11.49 14.92 22.05
N ASP A 301 -12.68 14.30 22.01
CA ASP A 301 -13.14 13.27 22.95
C ASP A 301 -12.85 11.84 22.44
N LEU A 302 -12.32 11.67 21.24
CA LEU A 302 -12.11 10.36 20.61
C LEU A 302 -11.38 9.37 21.52
N PHE A 303 -10.23 9.77 22.06
CA PHE A 303 -9.39 8.85 22.84
C PHE A 303 -9.99 8.55 24.22
N LYS A 304 -10.69 9.50 24.81
CA LYS A 304 -11.47 9.27 26.03
C LYS A 304 -12.59 8.26 25.78
N TYR A 305 -13.31 8.41 24.67
CA TYR A 305 -14.32 7.46 24.24
C TYR A 305 -13.72 6.06 24.03
N MET A 306 -12.64 5.96 23.26
CA MET A 306 -12.00 4.68 22.97
C MET A 306 -11.56 3.95 24.25
N ARG A 307 -10.94 4.66 25.21
CA ARG A 307 -10.50 4.08 26.49
C ARG A 307 -11.67 3.64 27.37
N ALA A 308 -12.81 4.30 27.28
CA ALA A 308 -14.02 3.94 28.05
C ALA A 308 -14.88 2.87 27.37
N ALA A 309 -14.70 2.65 26.05
CA ALA A 309 -15.49 1.70 25.29
C ALA A 309 -15.19 0.26 25.69
N THR A 310 -16.22 -0.55 25.80
CA THR A 310 -16.07 -1.99 25.98
C THR A 310 -15.52 -2.62 24.69
N PRO A 311 -14.42 -3.37 24.75
CA PRO A 311 -13.90 -4.07 23.59
C PRO A 311 -14.92 -5.01 22.97
N THR A 312 -15.05 -4.96 21.65
CA THR A 312 -15.93 -5.87 20.89
C THR A 312 -15.22 -7.18 20.56
N ALA A 313 -13.89 -7.19 20.56
CA ALA A 313 -13.04 -8.36 20.39
C ALA A 313 -11.64 -8.12 20.97
N THR A 314 -10.94 -9.22 21.33
CA THR A 314 -9.49 -9.26 21.50
C THR A 314 -8.92 -9.90 20.24
N ASP A 315 -8.19 -9.13 19.44
CA ASP A 315 -7.70 -9.60 18.12
C ASP A 315 -6.32 -10.22 18.19
N ARG A 316 -5.43 -9.68 19.03
CA ARG A 316 -4.07 -10.18 19.20
C ARG A 316 -3.68 -10.26 20.67
N GLN A 317 -3.00 -11.33 21.02
CA GLN A 317 -2.38 -11.50 22.34
C GLN A 317 -1.07 -12.27 22.21
N VAL A 318 -0.03 -11.77 22.87
CA VAL A 318 1.28 -12.43 22.98
C VAL A 318 1.69 -12.39 24.46
N VAL A 319 2.05 -13.54 25.00
CA VAL A 319 2.51 -13.71 26.40
C VAL A 319 3.82 -14.49 26.39
N ILE A 320 4.83 -13.94 27.06
CA ILE A 320 6.14 -14.55 27.31
C ILE A 320 6.43 -14.36 28.79
N GLY A 321 6.78 -15.42 29.51
CA GLY A 321 7.03 -15.36 30.96
C GLY A 321 5.84 -14.84 31.77
N ASP A 322 6.11 -14.13 32.85
CA ASP A 322 5.12 -13.49 33.74
C ASP A 322 5.44 -12.00 33.92
N ALA A 323 4.86 -11.19 33.06
CA ALA A 323 5.09 -9.74 33.06
C ALA A 323 4.59 -9.07 34.36
N ALA A 324 3.46 -9.52 34.91
CA ALA A 324 2.87 -8.93 36.13
C ALA A 324 3.77 -9.19 37.35
N ALA A 325 4.22 -10.43 37.55
CA ALA A 325 5.14 -10.77 38.62
C ALA A 325 6.50 -10.08 38.47
N ALA A 326 6.99 -9.91 37.25
CA ALA A 326 8.26 -9.20 37.01
C ALA A 326 8.10 -7.69 37.21
N LEU A 327 6.98 -7.06 36.85
CA LEU A 327 6.69 -5.65 37.17
C LEU A 327 6.62 -5.41 38.66
N ALA A 328 6.00 -6.30 39.43
CA ALA A 328 5.91 -6.18 40.89
C ALA A 328 7.30 -6.23 41.61
N LYS A 329 8.29 -6.84 40.95
CA LYS A 329 9.68 -6.96 41.46
C LYS A 329 10.64 -5.91 40.88
N ALA A 330 10.18 -5.10 39.92
CA ALA A 330 11.03 -4.12 39.27
C ALA A 330 11.50 -3.03 40.23
N ALA A 331 12.78 -2.64 40.13
CA ALA A 331 13.33 -1.51 40.90
C ALA A 331 12.71 -0.17 40.46
N LYS A 332 12.30 -0.07 39.19
CA LYS A 332 11.60 1.09 38.64
C LYS A 332 10.58 0.65 37.63
N VAL A 333 9.36 1.15 37.76
CA VAL A 333 8.30 0.97 36.77
C VAL A 333 8.07 2.28 36.04
N VAL A 334 7.97 2.21 34.71
CA VAL A 334 7.61 3.34 33.84
C VAL A 334 6.25 3.00 33.22
N GLU A 335 5.36 3.98 33.19
CA GLU A 335 4.03 3.85 32.56
C GLU A 335 3.79 5.03 31.61
N ALA A 336 3.16 4.76 30.48
CA ALA A 336 2.80 5.78 29.50
C ALA A 336 1.54 5.41 28.71
N GLU A 337 0.82 6.44 28.27
CA GLU A 337 -0.30 6.28 27.33
C GLU A 337 0.03 7.01 26.03
N TYR A 338 -0.35 6.40 24.88
CA TYR A 338 -0.12 6.99 23.56
C TYR A 338 -1.42 7.02 22.75
N ASP A 339 -1.53 8.02 21.87
CA ASP A 339 -2.70 8.24 21.03
C ASP A 339 -2.32 8.46 19.57
N VAL A 340 -3.02 7.75 18.69
CA VAL A 340 -2.90 7.92 17.23
C VAL A 340 -4.30 8.15 16.66
N PRO A 341 -4.55 9.29 15.99
CA PRO A 341 -5.87 9.60 15.43
C PRO A 341 -6.17 8.80 14.16
N TYR A 342 -7.40 8.90 13.66
CA TYR A 342 -7.69 8.54 12.28
C TYR A 342 -6.85 9.38 11.32
N GLN A 343 -6.31 8.75 10.29
CA GLN A 343 -5.51 9.41 9.25
C GLN A 343 -6.10 9.12 7.87
N GLY A 344 -6.22 10.13 7.03
CA GLY A 344 -6.75 10.02 5.68
C GLY A 344 -5.74 9.41 4.71
N HIS A 345 -6.22 8.86 3.60
CA HIS A 345 -5.38 8.44 2.48
C HIS A 345 -4.90 9.64 1.65
N THR A 346 -5.73 10.69 1.58
CA THR A 346 -5.39 11.98 0.94
C THR A 346 -4.79 11.83 -0.45
N ALA A 347 -5.44 11.05 -1.32
CA ALA A 347 -5.03 10.91 -2.71
C ALA A 347 -4.87 12.30 -3.36
N PHE A 348 -3.82 12.50 -4.16
CA PHE A 348 -3.49 13.81 -4.75
C PHE A 348 -4.63 14.35 -5.63
N ALA A 349 -5.30 13.51 -6.40
CA ALA A 349 -6.50 13.86 -7.16
C ALA A 349 -7.69 12.99 -6.71
N PRO A 350 -8.94 13.50 -6.86
CA PRO A 350 -10.13 12.76 -6.46
C PRO A 350 -10.32 11.45 -7.22
N ALA A 351 -10.88 10.46 -6.53
CA ALA A 351 -11.20 9.16 -7.07
C ALA A 351 -12.18 9.25 -8.24
N HIS A 352 -11.98 8.38 -9.23
CA HIS A 352 -12.84 8.29 -10.40
C HIS A 352 -12.81 6.87 -10.99
N ALA A 353 -13.83 6.54 -11.75
CA ALA A 353 -13.87 5.37 -12.62
C ALA A 353 -14.83 5.61 -13.79
N LEU A 354 -14.61 4.91 -14.88
CA LEU A 354 -15.52 4.85 -16.03
C LEU A 354 -15.99 3.40 -16.19
N ALA A 355 -17.30 3.19 -16.29
CA ALA A 355 -17.89 1.89 -16.57
C ALA A 355 -18.67 1.91 -17.90
N ASP A 356 -18.50 0.87 -18.70
CA ASP A 356 -19.13 0.67 -19.99
C ASP A 356 -19.95 -0.62 -20.00
N PRO A 357 -21.30 -0.56 -20.17
CA PRO A 357 -22.18 -1.73 -20.16
C PRO A 357 -22.38 -2.35 -21.55
N SER A 358 -21.57 -2.00 -22.53
CA SER A 358 -21.75 -2.39 -23.93
C SER A 358 -21.86 -3.91 -24.12
N ASN A 359 -22.77 -4.33 -24.98
CA ASN A 359 -23.00 -5.73 -25.38
C ASN A 359 -23.38 -6.67 -24.21
N GLY A 360 -24.04 -6.16 -23.18
CA GLY A 360 -24.42 -6.94 -22.00
C GLY A 360 -23.24 -7.31 -21.09
N GLN A 361 -22.10 -6.71 -21.31
CA GLN A 361 -20.87 -6.86 -20.52
C GLN A 361 -20.64 -5.60 -19.69
N MET A 362 -19.73 -5.67 -18.72
CA MET A 362 -19.34 -4.51 -17.93
C MET A 362 -17.82 -4.36 -17.94
N THR A 363 -17.33 -3.32 -18.61
CA THR A 363 -15.91 -2.96 -18.59
C THR A 363 -15.70 -1.75 -17.68
N ILE A 364 -14.81 -1.86 -16.70
CA ILE A 364 -14.45 -0.79 -15.78
C ILE A 364 -13.03 -0.33 -16.06
N TYR A 365 -12.82 0.96 -16.29
CA TYR A 365 -11.52 1.62 -16.39
C TYR A 365 -11.24 2.31 -15.05
N SER A 366 -10.23 1.84 -14.33
CA SER A 366 -9.94 2.30 -12.98
C SER A 366 -8.46 2.19 -12.63
N ASN A 367 -8.03 2.99 -11.66
CA ASN A 367 -6.72 2.90 -11.01
C ASN A 367 -6.77 2.09 -9.70
N ASP A 368 -7.72 1.22 -9.55
CA ASP A 368 -7.89 0.35 -8.38
C ASP A 368 -6.65 -0.53 -8.14
N MET A 369 -6.32 -0.74 -6.88
CA MET A 369 -5.16 -1.57 -6.49
C MET A 369 -5.40 -3.07 -6.67
N LYS A 370 -6.66 -3.52 -6.76
CA LYS A 370 -7.07 -4.93 -6.69
C LYS A 370 -8.06 -5.28 -7.78
N SER A 371 -7.67 -5.12 -9.04
CA SER A 371 -8.54 -5.27 -10.22
C SER A 371 -9.39 -6.55 -10.23
N TYR A 372 -8.82 -7.68 -9.83
CA TYR A 372 -9.57 -8.93 -9.73
C TYR A 372 -10.60 -8.90 -8.58
N GLY A 373 -10.23 -8.31 -7.45
CA GLY A 373 -11.15 -8.09 -6.33
C GLY A 373 -12.33 -7.21 -6.75
N MET A 374 -12.06 -6.09 -7.43
CA MET A 374 -13.09 -5.19 -8.00
C MET A 374 -13.98 -5.92 -8.99
N ARG A 375 -13.42 -6.68 -9.93
CA ARG A 375 -14.16 -7.52 -10.88
C ARG A 375 -15.15 -8.44 -10.17
N ASN A 376 -14.65 -9.21 -9.21
CA ASN A 376 -15.47 -10.17 -8.46
C ASN A 376 -16.54 -9.48 -7.62
N GLY A 377 -16.20 -8.35 -6.99
CA GLY A 377 -17.12 -7.54 -6.20
C GLY A 377 -18.24 -6.95 -7.05
N ILE A 378 -17.93 -6.32 -8.18
CA ILE A 378 -18.89 -5.71 -9.10
C ILE A 378 -19.80 -6.78 -9.73
N ALA A 379 -19.25 -7.93 -10.13
CA ALA A 379 -20.05 -9.04 -10.65
C ALA A 379 -21.14 -9.46 -9.66
N ARG A 380 -20.76 -9.67 -8.38
CA ARG A 380 -21.72 -10.00 -7.30
C ARG A 380 -22.71 -8.85 -7.03
N PHE A 381 -22.22 -7.62 -6.96
CA PHE A 381 -23.03 -6.44 -6.70
C PHE A 381 -24.13 -6.22 -7.76
N LEU A 382 -23.78 -6.42 -9.03
CA LEU A 382 -24.69 -6.26 -10.15
C LEU A 382 -25.50 -7.53 -10.48
N GLY A 383 -25.21 -8.67 -9.85
CA GLY A 383 -25.81 -9.96 -10.19
C GLY A 383 -25.46 -10.39 -11.62
N MET A 384 -24.24 -10.16 -12.05
CA MET A 384 -23.73 -10.55 -13.37
C MET A 384 -22.76 -11.72 -13.25
N PRO A 385 -22.68 -12.60 -14.28
CA PRO A 385 -21.60 -13.57 -14.36
C PRO A 385 -20.22 -12.87 -14.33
N ARG A 386 -19.26 -13.43 -13.57
CA ARG A 386 -17.94 -12.84 -13.43
C ARG A 386 -17.23 -12.65 -14.78
N GLU A 387 -17.45 -13.58 -15.70
CA GLU A 387 -16.89 -13.61 -17.05
C GLU A 387 -17.42 -12.49 -17.95
N GLN A 388 -18.51 -11.84 -17.56
CA GLN A 388 -19.06 -10.67 -18.25
C GLN A 388 -18.57 -9.35 -17.67
N VAL A 389 -17.74 -9.39 -16.63
CA VAL A 389 -17.15 -8.21 -16.02
C VAL A 389 -15.64 -8.19 -16.26
N ARG A 390 -15.11 -7.03 -16.63
CA ARG A 390 -13.69 -6.77 -16.84
C ARG A 390 -13.27 -5.50 -16.15
N VAL A 391 -12.12 -5.53 -15.49
CA VAL A 391 -11.45 -4.34 -14.98
C VAL A 391 -10.16 -4.14 -15.76
N VAL A 392 -10.05 -3.01 -16.42
CA VAL A 392 -8.86 -2.52 -17.10
C VAL A 392 -8.14 -1.59 -16.13
N TRP A 393 -7.02 -2.06 -15.60
CA TRP A 393 -6.20 -1.22 -14.76
C TRP A 393 -5.49 -0.15 -15.59
N MET A 394 -5.55 1.09 -15.14
CA MET A 394 -4.87 2.23 -15.74
C MET A 394 -4.26 3.10 -14.64
N GLU A 395 -3.27 3.88 -15.00
CA GLU A 395 -2.69 4.86 -14.09
C GLU A 395 -3.74 5.88 -13.62
N GLY A 396 -3.60 6.32 -12.38
CA GLY A 396 -4.48 7.30 -11.76
C GLY A 396 -3.92 7.79 -10.42
N PRO A 397 -4.64 8.68 -9.71
CA PRO A 397 -4.22 9.17 -8.42
C PRO A 397 -4.21 8.02 -7.39
N GLN A 398 -3.15 7.95 -6.61
CA GLN A 398 -2.98 6.97 -5.55
C GLN A 398 -2.96 7.66 -4.18
N GLY A 399 -3.46 6.97 -3.16
CA GLY A 399 -3.58 7.47 -1.78
C GLY A 399 -2.99 6.52 -0.76
N PHE A 400 -1.88 5.86 -1.08
CA PHE A 400 -1.10 5.03 -0.16
C PHE A 400 -1.83 3.80 0.40
N GLY A 401 -2.83 3.29 -0.30
CA GLY A 401 -3.58 2.13 0.13
C GLY A 401 -4.97 2.09 -0.51
N ARG A 402 -5.95 1.61 0.25
CA ARG A 402 -7.32 1.57 -0.22
C ARG A 402 -7.90 2.98 -0.32
N THR A 403 -8.26 3.38 -1.52
CA THR A 403 -8.79 4.71 -1.81
C THR A 403 -10.25 4.64 -2.21
N ALA A 404 -10.90 5.79 -2.35
CA ALA A 404 -12.25 5.89 -2.88
C ALA A 404 -12.37 5.50 -4.38
N ALA A 405 -11.26 5.17 -5.07
CA ALA A 405 -11.31 4.60 -6.41
C ALA A 405 -12.12 3.29 -6.44
N ASP A 406 -12.05 2.49 -5.39
CA ASP A 406 -12.89 1.31 -5.22
C ASP A 406 -14.36 1.67 -5.24
N ASP A 407 -14.78 2.65 -4.41
CA ASP A 407 -16.15 3.13 -4.32
C ASP A 407 -16.63 3.68 -5.67
N ALA A 408 -15.83 4.54 -6.33
CA ALA A 408 -16.15 5.14 -7.62
C ALA A 408 -16.38 4.07 -8.72
N GLY A 409 -15.63 2.97 -8.69
CA GLY A 409 -15.79 1.85 -9.63
C GLY A 409 -17.15 1.15 -9.50
N PHE A 410 -17.59 0.90 -8.28
CA PHE A 410 -18.91 0.31 -8.01
C PHE A 410 -20.06 1.26 -8.37
N GLU A 411 -19.90 2.55 -8.05
CA GLU A 411 -20.88 3.58 -8.41
C GLU A 411 -21.02 3.73 -9.92
N ALA A 412 -19.90 3.78 -10.64
CA ALA A 412 -19.90 3.86 -12.10
C ALA A 412 -20.57 2.63 -12.74
N ALA A 413 -20.24 1.42 -12.27
CA ALA A 413 -20.81 0.18 -12.76
C ALA A 413 -22.32 0.09 -12.51
N PHE A 414 -22.80 0.51 -11.33
CA PHE A 414 -24.21 0.57 -11.02
C PHE A 414 -24.97 1.52 -11.96
N LEU A 415 -24.48 2.77 -12.08
CA LEU A 415 -25.11 3.78 -12.93
C LEU A 415 -25.06 3.40 -14.41
N ALA A 416 -23.95 2.81 -14.87
CA ALA A 416 -23.83 2.35 -16.24
C ALA A 416 -24.86 1.25 -16.57
N LYS A 417 -25.08 0.31 -15.65
CA LYS A 417 -26.14 -0.72 -15.79
C LYS A 417 -27.53 -0.12 -15.81
N GLU A 418 -27.83 0.82 -14.89
CA GLU A 418 -29.14 1.49 -14.77
C GLU A 418 -29.48 2.33 -16.02
N LEU A 419 -28.47 2.92 -16.67
CA LEU A 419 -28.66 3.83 -17.79
C LEU A 419 -28.42 3.15 -19.15
N ASN A 420 -27.85 1.97 -19.18
CA ASN A 420 -27.36 1.28 -20.37
C ASN A 420 -26.47 2.20 -21.24
N ARG A 421 -25.60 2.99 -20.60
CA ARG A 421 -24.66 3.94 -21.23
C ARG A 421 -23.34 3.95 -20.48
N PRO A 422 -22.22 4.28 -21.13
CA PRO A 422 -20.97 4.51 -20.42
C PRO A 422 -21.10 5.67 -19.42
N VAL A 423 -20.71 5.45 -18.16
CA VAL A 423 -20.83 6.43 -17.09
C VAL A 423 -19.48 6.65 -16.42
N ARG A 424 -19.01 7.89 -16.37
CA ARG A 424 -17.92 8.32 -15.50
C ARG A 424 -18.46 8.82 -14.18
N VAL A 425 -18.02 8.24 -13.10
CA VAL A 425 -18.15 8.79 -11.75
C VAL A 425 -16.83 9.43 -11.34
N GLN A 426 -16.89 10.62 -10.81
CA GLN A 426 -15.75 11.27 -10.17
C GLN A 426 -16.22 11.95 -8.89
N TRP A 427 -15.48 11.72 -7.80
CA TRP A 427 -15.69 12.40 -6.55
C TRP A 427 -15.05 13.78 -6.58
N MET A 428 -15.54 14.69 -5.75
CA MET A 428 -14.90 15.99 -5.55
C MET A 428 -13.98 15.91 -4.32
N ARG A 429 -13.01 16.84 -4.20
CA ARG A 429 -12.03 16.81 -3.10
C ARG A 429 -12.68 16.73 -1.72
N HIS A 430 -13.68 17.58 -1.45
CA HIS A 430 -14.37 17.60 -0.16
C HIS A 430 -15.14 16.31 0.14
N GLU A 431 -15.60 15.61 -0.89
CA GLU A 431 -16.28 14.33 -0.74
C GLU A 431 -15.28 13.22 -0.43
N GLU A 432 -14.16 13.18 -1.16
CA GLU A 432 -13.15 12.15 -0.95
C GLU A 432 -12.49 12.29 0.42
N THR A 433 -11.98 13.48 0.76
CA THR A 433 -11.32 13.69 2.06
C THR A 433 -12.25 13.39 3.23
N ALA A 434 -13.57 13.67 3.09
CA ALA A 434 -14.56 13.31 4.10
C ALA A 434 -14.87 11.81 4.13
N TRP A 435 -15.11 11.18 2.97
CA TRP A 435 -15.77 9.87 2.87
C TRP A 435 -14.90 8.71 2.40
N ASP A 436 -13.64 8.92 1.99
CA ASP A 436 -12.73 7.81 1.73
C ASP A 436 -12.50 6.98 3.00
N THR A 437 -11.90 5.81 2.87
CA THR A 437 -11.51 5.00 4.03
C THR A 437 -10.35 5.66 4.79
N LYS A 438 -10.25 5.40 6.10
CA LYS A 438 -9.24 5.97 6.99
C LYS A 438 -8.31 4.90 7.54
N GLY A 439 -7.06 5.23 7.82
CA GLY A 439 -6.23 4.45 8.73
C GLY A 439 -6.84 4.53 10.14
N PRO A 440 -6.97 3.39 10.87
CA PRO A 440 -7.68 3.34 12.14
C PRO A 440 -6.98 4.13 13.25
N ALA A 441 -7.78 4.72 14.15
CA ALA A 441 -7.30 5.32 15.37
C ALA A 441 -6.92 4.26 16.40
N TYR A 442 -5.95 4.59 17.27
CA TYR A 442 -5.44 3.73 18.35
C TYR A 442 -5.23 4.48 19.65
N THR A 443 -5.45 3.79 20.76
CA THR A 443 -4.91 4.15 22.08
C THR A 443 -4.05 3.02 22.61
N PHE A 444 -3.02 3.40 23.39
CA PHE A 444 -2.11 2.43 24.01
C PHE A 444 -1.89 2.75 25.48
N LYS A 445 -1.80 1.70 26.29
CA LYS A 445 -1.25 1.72 27.67
C LYS A 445 -0.01 0.86 27.68
N MET A 446 1.10 1.43 28.13
CA MET A 446 2.40 0.79 28.13
C MET A 446 2.96 0.76 29.56
N LYS A 447 3.56 -0.38 29.95
CA LYS A 447 4.28 -0.52 31.23
C LYS A 447 5.59 -1.25 31.01
N GLY A 448 6.66 -0.77 31.64
CA GLY A 448 7.97 -1.41 31.58
C GLY A 448 8.63 -1.42 32.95
N GLY A 449 9.21 -2.56 33.33
CA GLY A 449 9.93 -2.76 34.60
C GLY A 449 11.42 -2.83 34.38
N LEU A 450 12.18 -1.95 35.03
CA LEU A 450 13.64 -1.95 35.03
C LEU A 450 14.16 -2.53 36.35
N ASP A 451 15.23 -3.35 36.29
CA ASP A 451 15.97 -3.77 37.46
C ASP A 451 16.90 -2.63 37.99
N ALA A 452 17.64 -2.89 39.09
CA ALA A 452 18.55 -1.92 39.68
C ALA A 452 19.72 -1.55 38.76
N GLN A 453 20.02 -2.35 37.75
CA GLN A 453 21.06 -2.14 36.74
C GLN A 453 20.52 -1.43 35.48
N GLY A 454 19.21 -1.14 35.44
CA GLY A 454 18.55 -0.50 34.31
C GLY A 454 18.27 -1.47 33.16
N ASN A 455 18.24 -2.78 33.38
CA ASN A 455 17.83 -3.75 32.39
C ASN A 455 16.30 -3.88 32.36
N LEU A 456 15.72 -3.99 31.17
CA LEU A 456 14.29 -4.19 30.99
C LEU A 456 13.92 -5.65 31.27
N THR A 457 13.21 -5.89 32.38
CA THR A 457 12.82 -7.22 32.85
C THR A 457 11.37 -7.58 32.55
N ALA A 458 10.52 -6.57 32.34
CA ALA A 458 9.12 -6.75 32.05
C ALA A 458 8.60 -5.67 31.08
N PHE A 459 7.67 -6.07 30.20
CA PHE A 459 7.03 -5.16 29.25
C PHE A 459 5.57 -5.54 29.05
N GLU A 460 4.67 -4.59 29.22
CA GLU A 460 3.26 -4.74 28.90
C GLU A 460 2.82 -3.67 27.91
N SER A 461 2.01 -4.09 26.93
CA SER A 461 1.35 -3.23 25.97
C SER A 461 -0.10 -3.66 25.82
N GLU A 462 -1.00 -2.74 26.10
CA GLU A 462 -2.43 -2.92 25.84
C GLU A 462 -2.90 -1.82 24.90
N SER A 463 -3.55 -2.19 23.79
CA SER A 463 -4.05 -1.23 22.83
C SER A 463 -5.54 -1.44 22.57
N GLN A 464 -6.23 -0.35 22.24
CA GLN A 464 -7.56 -0.34 21.69
C GLN A 464 -7.48 0.27 20.28
N ALA A 465 -7.84 -0.54 19.28
CA ALA A 465 -7.88 -0.16 17.88
C ALA A 465 -9.33 0.09 17.47
N ALA A 466 -9.58 1.13 16.68
CA ALA A 466 -10.85 1.23 15.98
C ALA A 466 -11.01 0.03 15.02
N ASP A 467 -12.23 -0.49 14.92
CA ASP A 467 -12.55 -1.61 14.06
C ASP A 467 -12.12 -1.34 12.59
N HIS A 468 -11.68 -2.39 11.91
CA HIS A 468 -11.15 -2.31 10.55
C HIS A 468 -12.17 -2.88 9.57
N HIS A 469 -13.02 -2.02 9.02
CA HIS A 469 -14.17 -2.43 8.20
C HIS A 469 -13.78 -3.03 6.84
N HIS A 470 -12.73 -2.49 6.21
CA HIS A 470 -12.31 -2.84 4.86
C HIS A 470 -10.94 -3.55 4.88
N VAL A 471 -10.88 -4.72 5.50
CA VAL A 471 -9.67 -5.57 5.48
C VAL A 471 -9.53 -6.25 4.13
N GLY A 472 -10.63 -6.76 3.56
CA GLY A 472 -10.70 -7.23 2.19
C GLY A 472 -10.72 -6.07 1.19
N TYR A 473 -10.40 -6.36 -0.06
CA TYR A 473 -10.43 -5.37 -1.13
C TYR A 473 -11.62 -5.64 -2.03
N ASN A 474 -12.40 -4.57 -2.34
CA ASN A 474 -13.51 -4.60 -3.29
C ASN A 474 -14.59 -5.63 -2.95
N GLU A 475 -14.85 -5.81 -1.66
CA GLU A 475 -16.00 -6.55 -1.18
C GLU A 475 -17.25 -5.70 -1.39
N PHE A 476 -18.20 -6.24 -2.19
CA PHE A 476 -19.37 -5.48 -2.60
C PHE A 476 -20.25 -4.96 -1.44
N ASP A 477 -20.21 -5.60 -0.30
CA ASP A 477 -21.00 -5.27 0.88
C ASP A 477 -20.31 -4.27 1.84
N THR A 478 -19.07 -3.88 1.58
CA THR A 478 -18.34 -2.89 2.39
C THR A 478 -18.10 -1.56 1.66
N VAL A 479 -18.31 -1.49 0.34
CA VAL A 479 -18.21 -0.24 -0.41
C VAL A 479 -19.36 0.70 -0.05
N LEU A 480 -19.11 2.00 -0.15
CA LEU A 480 -20.04 3.04 0.32
C LEU A 480 -21.41 2.95 -0.33
N ILE A 481 -21.47 2.77 -1.65
CA ILE A 481 -22.75 2.67 -2.37
C ILE A 481 -23.63 1.53 -1.83
N SER A 482 -23.06 0.35 -1.55
CA SER A 482 -23.82 -0.78 -1.01
C SER A 482 -24.37 -0.47 0.37
N GLN A 483 -23.58 0.20 1.22
CA GLN A 483 -24.03 0.63 2.55
C GLN A 483 -25.17 1.65 2.44
N LEU A 484 -25.03 2.65 1.57
CA LEU A 484 -26.05 3.66 1.32
C LEU A 484 -27.34 3.06 0.72
N MET A 485 -27.24 1.96 0.00
CA MET A 485 -28.41 1.19 -0.48
C MET A 485 -29.02 0.27 0.58
N GLY A 486 -28.47 0.24 1.78
CA GLY A 486 -29.00 -0.54 2.90
C GLY A 486 -28.38 -1.92 3.09
N THR A 487 -27.30 -2.27 2.39
CA THR A 487 -26.58 -3.52 2.63
C THR A 487 -25.90 -3.49 4.00
N ARG A 488 -26.10 -4.54 4.78
CA ARG A 488 -25.50 -4.72 6.11
C ARG A 488 -24.90 -6.11 6.21
N ARG A 489 -23.73 -6.20 6.82
CA ARG A 489 -23.10 -7.46 7.21
C ARG A 489 -22.58 -7.38 8.65
N ALA A 490 -22.14 -8.50 9.20
CA ALA A 490 -21.45 -8.47 10.50
C ALA A 490 -20.17 -7.60 10.37
N PRO A 491 -19.91 -6.66 11.31
CA PRO A 491 -18.70 -5.88 11.32
C PRO A 491 -17.47 -6.78 11.39
N ASN A 492 -16.41 -6.46 10.61
CA ASN A 492 -15.11 -7.07 10.82
C ASN A 492 -14.51 -6.51 12.11
N ARG A 493 -14.26 -7.38 13.07
CA ARG A 493 -13.69 -7.04 14.38
C ARG A 493 -12.19 -7.32 14.47
N GLY A 494 -11.54 -7.53 13.34
CA GLY A 494 -10.10 -7.63 13.23
C GLY A 494 -9.44 -6.26 13.05
N GLY A 495 -8.13 -6.27 12.90
CA GLY A 495 -7.31 -5.09 12.61
C GLY A 495 -6.45 -4.62 13.77
N GLY A 496 -6.56 -5.25 14.95
CA GLY A 496 -5.63 -5.03 16.05
C GLY A 496 -4.22 -5.54 15.74
N ALA A 497 -3.20 -4.86 16.26
CA ALA A 497 -1.81 -5.28 16.12
C ALA A 497 -1.05 -5.06 17.44
N VAL A 498 -0.02 -5.87 17.64
CA VAL A 498 0.93 -5.74 18.76
C VAL A 498 2.33 -5.44 18.21
N PRO A 499 3.23 -4.90 19.03
CA PRO A 499 4.63 -4.66 18.62
C PRO A 499 5.28 -5.92 18.01
N ASP A 500 5.80 -5.78 16.81
CA ASP A 500 6.56 -6.82 16.07
C ASP A 500 8.04 -6.41 16.04
N ASP A 501 8.62 -6.22 17.21
CA ASP A 501 10.06 -6.01 17.42
C ASP A 501 10.77 -7.33 17.71
N ARG A 502 12.11 -7.31 17.73
CA ARG A 502 12.96 -8.48 18.02
C ARG A 502 13.69 -8.38 19.35
N TYR A 503 13.21 -7.53 20.25
CA TYR A 503 13.77 -7.38 21.58
C TYR A 503 13.59 -8.64 22.43
N ALA A 504 14.66 -9.11 23.03
CA ALA A 504 14.65 -10.27 23.92
C ALA A 504 14.27 -9.84 25.34
N ILE A 505 12.98 -9.56 25.55
CA ILE A 505 12.43 -9.17 26.85
C ILE A 505 11.86 -10.43 27.52
N PRO A 506 12.36 -10.82 28.71
CA PRO A 506 12.05 -12.15 29.29
C PRO A 506 10.59 -12.28 29.76
N ASN A 507 9.95 -11.19 30.14
CA ASN A 507 8.56 -11.21 30.59
C ASN A 507 7.76 -10.16 29.82
N ARG A 508 6.82 -10.62 28.98
CA ARG A 508 6.14 -9.77 28.02
C ARG A 508 4.67 -10.12 27.90
N ARG A 509 3.79 -9.14 28.00
CA ARG A 509 2.36 -9.28 27.69
C ARG A 509 1.93 -8.15 26.76
N MET A 510 1.47 -8.53 25.56
CA MET A 510 1.00 -7.58 24.58
C MET A 510 -0.41 -8.00 24.14
N THR A 511 -1.36 -7.09 24.25
CA THR A 511 -2.76 -7.34 23.93
C THR A 511 -3.30 -6.20 23.07
N SER A 512 -4.05 -6.53 22.02
CA SER A 512 -4.78 -5.55 21.21
C SER A 512 -6.26 -5.89 21.19
N HIS A 513 -7.06 -4.94 21.59
CA HIS A 513 -8.51 -4.97 21.59
C HIS A 513 -9.08 -4.15 20.43
N VAL A 514 -10.26 -4.52 19.97
CA VAL A 514 -10.99 -3.77 18.95
C VAL A 514 -12.18 -3.08 19.62
N VAL A 515 -12.37 -1.81 19.34
CA VAL A 515 -13.51 -1.00 19.79
C VAL A 515 -14.25 -0.42 18.59
N SER A 516 -15.58 -0.40 18.66
CA SER A 516 -16.41 0.14 17.58
C SER A 516 -16.87 1.56 17.90
N MET A 517 -16.98 2.40 16.86
CA MET A 517 -17.71 3.65 16.94
C MET A 517 -19.22 3.40 17.06
N PRO A 518 -20.01 4.35 17.62
CA PRO A 518 -21.46 4.19 17.71
C PRO A 518 -22.11 3.91 16.36
N LEU A 519 -21.68 4.59 15.29
CA LEU A 519 -22.13 4.34 13.92
C LEU A 519 -21.07 3.52 13.17
N VAL A 520 -21.43 2.27 12.84
CA VAL A 520 -20.54 1.31 12.14
C VAL A 520 -20.68 1.39 10.62
N TRP A 521 -21.89 1.61 10.11
CA TRP A 521 -22.19 1.62 8.67
C TRP A 521 -22.70 2.98 8.21
N GLU A 522 -22.54 3.29 6.92
CA GLU A 522 -22.86 4.59 6.33
C GLU A 522 -22.12 5.75 7.03
N THR A 523 -20.91 5.47 7.47
CA THR A 523 -20.09 6.42 8.22
C THR A 523 -18.94 6.96 7.40
N PRO A 524 -18.60 8.24 7.50
CA PRO A 524 -17.39 8.80 6.92
C PRO A 524 -16.11 8.36 7.66
N LEU A 525 -16.21 7.75 8.84
CA LEU A 525 -15.08 7.18 9.58
C LEU A 525 -14.83 5.69 9.24
N ARG A 526 -15.21 5.26 8.04
CA ARG A 526 -14.86 3.91 7.54
C ARG A 526 -13.35 3.72 7.56
N THR A 527 -12.90 2.58 8.07
CA THR A 527 -11.47 2.25 8.12
C THR A 527 -11.05 1.34 6.98
N GLY A 528 -9.84 1.49 6.51
CA GLY A 528 -9.24 0.71 5.43
C GLY A 528 -7.72 0.70 5.50
N ASN A 529 -7.08 -0.06 4.62
CA ASN A 529 -5.63 -0.24 4.63
C ASN A 529 -4.91 1.04 4.13
N LEU A 530 -4.37 1.83 5.05
CA LEU A 530 -3.39 2.88 4.77
C LEU A 530 -1.99 2.27 4.85
N ARG A 531 -1.05 2.68 4.00
CA ARG A 531 0.30 2.15 3.84
C ARG A 531 0.93 1.69 5.16
N ASP A 532 1.32 0.42 5.24
CA ASP A 532 1.69 -0.32 6.45
C ASP A 532 0.57 -0.30 7.51
N PRO A 533 -0.59 -0.93 7.23
CA PRO A 533 -1.72 -0.90 8.14
C PRO A 533 -1.32 -1.29 9.55
N ASN A 534 -1.66 -0.44 10.54
CA ASN A 534 -1.36 -0.57 11.97
C ASN A 534 0.13 -0.44 12.36
N GLY A 535 1.07 -0.61 11.43
CA GLY A 535 2.50 -0.60 11.72
C GLY A 535 2.99 0.71 12.34
N PRO A 536 2.78 1.87 11.72
CA PRO A 536 3.18 3.17 12.26
C PRO A 536 2.54 3.49 13.62
N GLN A 537 1.26 3.13 13.83
CA GLN A 537 0.56 3.36 15.09
C GLN A 537 1.21 2.59 16.24
N VAL A 538 1.40 1.28 16.03
CA VAL A 538 1.98 0.39 17.04
C VAL A 538 3.44 0.73 17.31
N THR A 539 4.21 1.01 16.25
CA THR A 539 5.65 1.33 16.38
C THR A 539 5.85 2.70 16.99
N PHE A 540 4.96 3.67 16.74
CA PHE A 540 4.99 4.96 17.43
C PHE A 540 4.95 4.77 18.96
N ALA A 541 3.97 3.99 19.45
CA ALA A 541 3.84 3.75 20.88
C ALA A 541 5.02 2.93 21.44
N SER A 542 5.36 1.79 20.80
CA SER A 542 6.37 0.88 21.31
C SER A 542 7.79 1.48 21.30
N GLU A 543 8.21 2.11 20.20
CA GLU A 543 9.54 2.67 20.05
C GLU A 543 9.73 3.99 20.81
N SER A 544 8.67 4.79 20.97
CA SER A 544 8.70 5.93 21.89
C SER A 544 8.80 5.47 23.35
N PHE A 545 8.10 4.40 23.70
CA PHE A 545 8.16 3.85 25.06
C PHE A 545 9.51 3.18 25.36
N ILE A 546 10.13 2.48 24.40
CA ILE A 546 11.50 1.97 24.54
C ILE A 546 12.49 3.12 24.79
N ASP A 547 12.30 4.27 24.16
CA ASP A 547 13.11 5.45 24.38
C ASP A 547 12.89 6.07 25.79
N GLU A 548 11.63 6.06 26.27
CA GLU A 548 11.35 6.46 27.67
C GLU A 548 12.01 5.53 28.70
N LEU A 549 12.05 4.23 28.42
CA LEU A 549 12.74 3.25 29.25
C LEU A 549 14.27 3.44 29.22
N ALA A 550 14.85 3.74 28.04
CA ALA A 550 16.26 4.07 27.90
C ALA A 550 16.62 5.31 28.73
N PHE A 551 15.79 6.37 28.65
CA PHE A 551 15.96 7.57 29.48
C PHE A 551 15.84 7.26 30.97
N ALA A 552 14.86 6.46 31.40
CA ALA A 552 14.67 6.04 32.78
C ALA A 552 15.82 5.21 33.31
N ALA A 553 16.51 4.45 32.46
CA ALA A 553 17.72 3.68 32.71
C ALA A 553 19.00 4.53 32.62
N LYS A 554 18.92 5.82 32.25
CA LYS A 554 20.06 6.72 31.97
C LYS A 554 21.00 6.14 30.90
N ALA A 555 20.47 5.39 29.95
CA ALA A 555 21.19 4.75 28.85
C ALA A 555 21.07 5.56 27.54
N ASP A 556 22.07 5.42 26.68
CA ASP A 556 21.97 5.89 25.30
C ASP A 556 20.88 5.13 24.57
N PRO A 557 20.01 5.79 23.76
CA PRO A 557 18.90 5.14 23.06
C PRO A 557 19.32 4.05 22.06
N VAL A 558 20.47 4.20 21.39
CA VAL A 558 21.03 3.20 20.47
C VAL A 558 21.55 2.00 21.27
N GLU A 559 22.38 2.24 22.28
CA GLU A 559 22.95 1.19 23.13
C GLU A 559 21.88 0.39 23.88
N PHE A 560 20.82 1.06 24.35
CA PHE A 560 19.71 0.38 25.02
C PHE A 560 19.00 -0.60 24.09
N ARG A 561 18.73 -0.20 22.82
CA ARG A 561 18.12 -1.08 21.81
C ARG A 561 19.05 -2.25 21.43
N LEU A 562 20.32 -1.97 21.23
CA LEU A 562 21.31 -3.02 20.94
C LEU A 562 21.42 -4.03 22.07
N ARG A 563 21.46 -3.58 23.33
CA ARG A 563 21.47 -4.47 24.50
C ARG A 563 20.25 -5.39 24.54
N LEU A 564 19.05 -4.89 24.23
CA LEU A 564 17.83 -5.70 24.16
C LEU A 564 17.85 -6.72 23.02
N LEU A 565 18.45 -6.38 21.89
CA LEU A 565 18.58 -7.28 20.75
C LEU A 565 19.69 -8.31 20.94
N GLU A 566 20.77 -7.95 21.61
CA GLU A 566 21.94 -8.81 21.88
C GLU A 566 21.77 -9.69 23.12
N ALA A 567 20.68 -9.53 23.88
CA ALA A 567 20.41 -10.30 25.12
C ALA A 567 20.17 -11.80 24.88
N THR A 568 19.94 -12.21 23.64
CA THR A 568 19.87 -13.62 23.24
C THR A 568 20.74 -13.88 22.02
N LYS A 569 21.21 -15.13 21.90
CA LYS A 569 21.92 -15.60 20.69
C LYS A 569 21.00 -16.38 19.75
N ASP A 570 19.76 -16.63 20.16
CA ASP A 570 18.81 -17.38 19.35
C ASP A 570 18.44 -16.58 18.10
N ASP A 571 18.60 -17.19 16.95
CA ASP A 571 18.18 -16.59 15.69
C ASP A 571 16.70 -16.86 15.45
N ASP A 572 16.01 -15.83 15.02
CA ASP A 572 14.65 -15.93 14.54
C ASP A 572 14.62 -16.26 13.02
N ALA A 573 13.50 -16.79 12.57
CA ALA A 573 13.32 -17.08 11.16
C ALA A 573 13.57 -15.82 10.30
N GLY A 574 14.59 -15.88 9.44
CA GLY A 574 15.03 -14.78 8.60
C GLY A 574 16.12 -13.90 9.20
N PHE A 575 16.75 -14.30 10.29
CA PHE A 575 17.80 -13.51 10.96
C PHE A 575 17.40 -12.07 11.25
N LYS A 576 16.12 -11.83 11.51
CA LYS A 576 15.59 -10.46 11.67
C LYS A 576 16.25 -9.72 12.83
N ARG A 577 16.59 -10.42 13.90
CA ARG A 577 17.29 -9.85 15.05
C ARG A 577 18.70 -9.37 14.69
N VAL A 578 19.50 -10.23 14.04
CA VAL A 578 20.87 -9.88 13.60
C VAL A 578 20.82 -8.73 12.57
N ARG A 579 19.87 -8.76 11.67
CA ARG A 579 19.65 -7.71 10.68
C ARG A 579 19.17 -6.40 11.31
N SER A 580 18.37 -6.46 12.40
CA SER A 580 17.98 -5.29 13.19
C SER A 580 19.19 -4.63 13.85
N ILE A 581 20.08 -5.42 14.44
CA ILE A 581 21.36 -4.94 15.01
C ILE A 581 22.18 -4.24 13.91
N ALA A 582 22.31 -4.86 12.73
CA ALA A 582 23.05 -4.29 11.61
C ALA A 582 22.45 -2.96 11.12
N CYS A 583 21.11 -2.88 10.98
CA CYS A 583 20.42 -1.65 10.57
C CYS A 583 20.58 -0.54 11.60
N ILE A 584 20.43 -0.81 12.90
CA ILE A 584 20.63 0.20 13.96
C ILE A 584 22.07 0.72 13.95
N LYS A 585 23.06 -0.18 13.88
CA LYS A 585 24.48 0.21 13.80
C LYS A 585 24.80 1.00 12.53
N ALA A 586 24.22 0.63 11.39
CA ALA A 586 24.42 1.33 10.12
C ALA A 586 23.79 2.74 10.14
N ALA A 587 22.58 2.89 10.67
CA ALA A 587 21.93 4.19 10.85
C ALA A 587 22.74 5.09 11.79
N ALA A 588 23.15 4.58 12.94
CA ALA A 588 23.97 5.31 13.92
C ALA A 588 25.31 5.77 13.30
N LYS A 589 25.98 4.89 12.55
CA LYS A 589 27.22 5.24 11.83
C LYS A 589 27.01 6.33 10.77
N ALA A 590 25.95 6.23 9.97
CA ALA A 590 25.65 7.20 8.90
C ALA A 590 25.26 8.57 9.46
N TYR A 591 24.63 8.58 10.62
CA TYR A 591 24.30 9.81 11.34
C TYR A 591 25.52 10.43 12.05
N ALA A 592 26.57 9.66 12.32
CA ALA A 592 27.67 9.97 13.25
C ALA A 592 27.17 10.11 14.70
N TRP A 593 26.44 9.08 15.16
CA TRP A 593 25.82 9.07 16.49
C TRP A 593 26.87 9.05 17.60
N GLU A 594 26.87 10.06 18.48
CA GLU A 594 27.66 10.14 19.69
C GLU A 594 26.83 9.61 20.86
N ALA A 595 27.32 8.59 21.55
CA ALA A 595 26.56 7.94 22.63
C ALA A 595 26.37 8.90 23.83
N ARG A 596 25.11 9.12 24.20
CA ARG A 596 24.67 9.84 25.39
C ARG A 596 23.22 9.50 25.71
N PRO A 597 22.78 9.62 26.97
CA PRO A 597 21.37 9.57 27.31
C PRO A 597 20.57 10.65 26.52
N ALA A 598 19.29 10.38 26.28
CA ALA A 598 18.38 11.36 25.70
C ALA A 598 18.19 12.57 26.66
N GLY A 599 17.71 13.69 26.10
CA GLY A 599 17.69 14.98 26.76
C GLY A 599 19.01 15.71 26.50
N ASN A 600 19.10 16.39 25.36
CA ASN A 600 20.30 17.08 24.89
C ASN A 600 20.69 18.21 25.86
N PRO A 601 21.82 18.13 26.59
CA PRO A 601 22.23 19.19 27.51
C PRO A 601 22.66 20.50 26.80
N GLN A 602 22.84 20.42 25.47
CA GLN A 602 23.21 21.57 24.60
C GLN A 602 22.12 21.87 23.57
N ALA A 603 20.86 21.53 23.88
CA ALA A 603 19.77 21.69 22.96
C ALA A 603 19.53 23.14 22.54
N ALA A 604 19.64 24.09 23.47
CA ALA A 604 19.21 25.45 23.24
C ALA A 604 20.23 26.30 22.47
N LYS A 605 19.76 26.92 21.37
CA LYS A 605 20.42 28.02 20.67
C LYS A 605 19.37 29.15 20.53
N GLY A 606 19.28 30.01 21.54
CA GLY A 606 18.21 31.01 21.58
C GLY A 606 16.83 30.35 21.70
N ASP A 607 15.93 30.65 20.73
CA ASP A 607 14.58 30.12 20.71
C ASP A 607 14.45 28.79 19.98
N ILE A 608 15.52 28.29 19.39
CA ILE A 608 15.56 27.02 18.67
C ILE A 608 16.24 25.97 19.56
N LEU A 609 15.52 24.86 19.76
CA LEU A 609 16.00 23.69 20.48
C LEU A 609 16.30 22.58 19.48
N THR A 610 17.47 21.94 19.57
CA THR A 610 17.89 20.87 18.66
C THR A 610 17.92 19.51 19.34
N GLY A 611 17.51 18.48 18.64
CA GLY A 611 17.53 17.12 19.18
C GLY A 611 17.54 16.07 18.09
N ARG A 612 17.82 14.84 18.51
CA ARG A 612 17.86 13.67 17.64
C ARG A 612 17.13 12.49 18.28
N GLY A 613 16.52 11.63 17.45
CA GLY A 613 15.82 10.45 17.93
C GLY A 613 15.99 9.29 16.99
N ILE A 614 16.00 8.09 17.55
CA ILE A 614 16.08 6.84 16.79
C ILE A 614 14.87 5.96 17.07
N ALA A 615 14.45 5.21 16.04
CA ALA A 615 13.51 4.10 16.16
C ALA A 615 13.82 3.04 15.10
N TYR A 616 13.34 1.80 15.30
CA TYR A 616 13.45 0.77 14.29
C TYR A 616 12.16 -0.02 14.15
N GLY A 617 12.04 -0.74 13.04
CA GLY A 617 10.87 -1.57 12.79
C GLY A 617 11.17 -2.74 11.88
N VAL A 618 10.32 -3.76 12.01
CA VAL A 618 10.35 -4.98 11.19
C VAL A 618 8.97 -5.17 10.58
N ARG A 619 8.91 -5.58 9.32
CA ARG A 619 7.70 -6.06 8.66
C ARG A 619 8.05 -7.22 7.74
N SER A 620 7.36 -8.35 7.90
CA SER A 620 7.69 -9.58 7.17
C SER A 620 9.17 -9.92 7.29
N GLN A 621 9.95 -9.77 6.23
CA GLN A 621 11.38 -10.06 6.20
C GLN A 621 12.25 -8.79 6.09
N THR A 622 11.64 -7.61 6.08
CA THR A 622 12.36 -6.34 5.91
C THR A 622 12.56 -5.66 7.24
N VAL A 623 13.74 -5.11 7.44
CA VAL A 623 14.15 -4.39 8.64
C VAL A 623 14.56 -2.97 8.28
N VAL A 624 14.19 -2.00 9.12
CA VAL A 624 14.55 -0.60 8.94
C VAL A 624 14.88 0.06 10.28
N ALA A 625 15.90 0.91 10.30
CA ALA A 625 16.20 1.81 11.42
C ALA A 625 16.27 3.24 10.91
N GLU A 626 15.63 4.17 11.63
CA GLU A 626 15.55 5.57 11.24
C GLU A 626 16.00 6.49 12.36
N ILE A 627 16.73 7.55 11.97
CA ILE A 627 17.13 8.63 12.86
C ILE A 627 16.58 9.93 12.30
N ALA A 628 15.93 10.71 13.15
CA ALA A 628 15.48 12.06 12.86
C ALA A 628 16.31 13.08 13.67
N GLU A 629 16.68 14.18 13.01
CA GLU A 629 17.25 15.38 13.65
C GLU A 629 16.25 16.52 13.48
N VAL A 630 15.92 17.18 14.59
CA VAL A 630 14.89 18.22 14.61
C VAL A 630 15.41 19.54 15.16
N GLU A 631 14.78 20.62 14.70
CA GLU A 631 14.76 21.93 15.33
C GLU A 631 13.34 22.21 15.85
N VAL A 632 13.22 22.58 17.11
CA VAL A 632 11.95 22.96 17.74
C VAL A 632 12.03 24.42 18.17
N ASN A 633 11.14 25.25 17.62
CA ASN A 633 11.01 26.63 18.05
C ASN A 633 10.12 26.69 19.29
N ARG A 634 10.71 26.99 20.46
CA ARG A 634 9.96 27.00 21.74
C ARG A 634 8.94 28.13 21.87
N ILE A 635 9.01 29.15 21.04
CA ILE A 635 8.06 30.28 21.06
C ILE A 635 6.81 29.97 20.24
N THR A 636 6.97 29.28 19.10
CA THR A 636 5.87 28.97 18.18
C THR A 636 5.36 27.53 18.31
N GLY A 637 6.18 26.64 18.83
CA GLY A 637 5.93 25.20 18.83
C GLY A 637 6.26 24.52 17.51
N HIS A 638 6.77 25.27 16.51
CA HIS A 638 7.10 24.72 15.20
C HIS A 638 8.23 23.70 15.28
N VAL A 639 8.03 22.55 14.63
CA VAL A 639 9.01 21.45 14.54
C VAL A 639 9.44 21.35 13.08
N TRP A 640 10.72 21.51 12.84
CA TRP A 640 11.31 21.23 11.53
C TRP A 640 12.27 20.06 11.63
N VAL A 641 12.06 19.04 10.80
CA VAL A 641 12.97 17.91 10.66
C VAL A 641 14.06 18.29 9.68
N LYS A 642 15.27 18.47 10.17
CA LYS A 642 16.43 18.93 9.38
C LYS A 642 17.05 17.81 8.55
N ARG A 643 17.16 16.65 9.16
CA ARG A 643 17.84 15.50 8.57
C ARG A 643 17.14 14.21 8.94
N LEU A 644 17.03 13.33 7.96
CA LEU A 644 16.60 11.96 8.16
C LEU A 644 17.68 11.00 7.71
N VAL A 645 17.92 9.95 8.48
CA VAL A 645 18.82 8.85 8.13
C VAL A 645 18.04 7.55 8.21
N CYS A 646 18.09 6.74 7.16
CA CYS A 646 17.47 5.43 7.07
C CYS A 646 18.53 4.37 6.76
N ALA A 647 18.62 3.34 7.58
CA ALA A 647 19.29 2.09 7.22
C ALA A 647 18.23 1.02 6.94
N HIS A 648 18.29 0.40 5.77
CA HIS A 648 17.27 -0.49 5.25
C HIS A 648 17.87 -1.81 4.77
N ASP A 649 17.28 -2.93 5.18
CA ASP A 649 17.64 -4.27 4.76
C ASP A 649 16.40 -5.01 4.25
N CYS A 650 16.35 -5.22 2.92
CA CYS A 650 15.34 -6.04 2.25
C CYS A 650 15.98 -7.20 1.46
N GLY A 651 17.15 -7.67 1.88
CA GLY A 651 17.89 -8.70 1.15
C GLY A 651 18.37 -8.22 -0.23
N LEU A 652 18.24 -9.04 -1.26
CA LEU A 652 18.63 -8.68 -2.62
C LEU A 652 17.82 -7.51 -3.15
N ILE A 653 18.49 -6.44 -3.55
CA ILE A 653 17.87 -5.25 -4.11
C ILE A 653 17.78 -5.41 -5.64
N ILE A 654 16.56 -5.30 -6.17
CA ILE A 654 16.31 -5.45 -7.62
C ILE A 654 16.70 -4.18 -8.38
N ASN A 655 16.22 -3.02 -7.91
CA ASN A 655 16.55 -1.71 -8.48
C ASN A 655 16.89 -0.73 -7.35
N PRO A 656 18.19 -0.43 -7.14
CA PRO A 656 18.62 0.42 -6.02
C PRO A 656 18.04 1.84 -6.06
N GLU A 657 18.00 2.48 -7.23
CA GLU A 657 17.43 3.83 -7.34
C GLU A 657 15.90 3.81 -7.15
N GLY A 658 15.20 2.84 -7.73
CA GLY A 658 13.77 2.66 -7.51
C GLY A 658 13.44 2.44 -6.04
N LEU A 659 14.23 1.63 -5.34
CA LEU A 659 14.09 1.42 -3.90
C LEU A 659 14.37 2.71 -3.12
N ARG A 660 15.45 3.42 -3.42
CA ARG A 660 15.79 4.71 -2.78
C ARG A 660 14.62 5.69 -2.85
N ARG A 661 14.04 5.90 -4.03
CA ARG A 661 12.88 6.80 -4.21
C ARG A 661 11.64 6.33 -3.45
N THR A 662 11.43 5.01 -3.38
CA THR A 662 10.34 4.43 -2.60
C THR A 662 10.51 4.68 -1.09
N LEU A 663 11.76 4.61 -0.58
CA LEU A 663 12.08 4.89 0.81
C LEU A 663 11.97 6.38 1.12
N GLU A 664 12.53 7.27 0.30
CA GLU A 664 12.38 8.73 0.42
C GLU A 664 10.89 9.13 0.48
N GLY A 665 10.09 8.65 -0.47
CA GLY A 665 8.65 8.89 -0.49
C GLY A 665 7.91 8.32 0.73
N GLY A 666 8.36 7.18 1.26
CA GLY A 666 7.82 6.59 2.48
C GLY A 666 8.13 7.40 3.74
N MET A 667 9.35 7.91 3.85
CA MET A 667 9.77 8.79 4.94
C MET A 667 9.01 10.11 4.91
N LEU A 668 8.89 10.75 3.75
CA LEU A 668 8.13 12.01 3.60
C LEU A 668 6.64 11.83 3.90
N HIS A 669 6.03 10.72 3.47
CA HIS A 669 4.65 10.40 3.83
C HIS A 669 4.50 10.21 5.36
N SER A 670 5.40 9.48 5.98
CA SER A 670 5.37 9.28 7.44
C SER A 670 5.65 10.56 8.21
N LEU A 671 6.50 11.42 7.68
CA LEU A 671 6.75 12.76 8.25
C LEU A 671 5.50 13.64 8.20
N SER A 672 4.76 13.61 7.08
CA SER A 672 3.47 14.27 6.96
C SER A 672 2.49 13.80 8.04
N ARG A 673 2.39 12.50 8.23
CA ARG A 673 1.57 11.88 9.29
C ARG A 673 2.04 12.26 10.70
N ALA A 674 3.33 12.37 10.92
CA ALA A 674 3.89 12.74 12.22
C ALA A 674 3.60 14.21 12.58
N LEU A 675 3.66 15.14 11.61
CA LEU A 675 3.61 16.57 11.87
C LEU A 675 2.22 17.20 11.64
N HIS A 676 1.44 16.71 10.65
CA HIS A 676 0.29 17.44 10.14
C HIS A 676 -1.02 16.66 10.11
N GLU A 677 -1.00 15.36 9.72
CA GLU A 677 -2.20 14.66 9.29
C GLU A 677 -3.02 14.10 10.45
N GLU A 678 -4.26 14.56 10.55
CA GLU A 678 -5.27 14.10 11.49
C GLU A 678 -6.65 14.33 10.89
N VAL A 679 -7.48 13.29 10.81
CA VAL A 679 -8.88 13.45 10.43
C VAL A 679 -9.64 14.04 11.61
N THR A 680 -10.17 15.24 11.43
CA THR A 680 -11.00 15.94 12.40
C THR A 680 -12.48 15.79 12.07
N PHE A 681 -13.32 15.73 13.09
CA PHE A 681 -14.76 15.60 12.96
C PHE A 681 -15.46 16.18 14.20
N ASP A 682 -16.66 16.66 14.00
CA ASP A 682 -17.59 16.98 15.09
C ASP A 682 -18.49 15.79 15.40
N THR A 683 -19.55 15.96 16.15
CA THR A 683 -20.47 14.88 16.49
C THR A 683 -21.37 14.41 15.34
N GLU A 684 -21.32 15.08 14.18
CA GLU A 684 -22.23 14.82 13.06
C GLU A 684 -21.49 14.46 11.76
N LYS A 685 -20.29 15.00 11.53
CA LYS A 685 -19.58 14.90 10.24
C LYS A 685 -18.06 15.02 10.37
N VAL A 686 -17.35 14.59 9.36
CA VAL A 686 -15.92 14.91 9.18
C VAL A 686 -15.79 16.40 8.79
N THR A 687 -14.89 17.10 9.46
CA THR A 687 -14.61 18.54 9.26
C THR A 687 -13.33 18.79 8.47
N SER A 688 -12.42 17.81 8.39
CA SER A 688 -11.24 17.85 7.53
C SER A 688 -11.61 17.43 6.10
N THR A 689 -11.92 18.41 5.23
CA THR A 689 -12.51 18.16 3.90
C THR A 689 -11.67 18.67 2.74
N ASP A 690 -10.61 19.41 3.01
CA ASP A 690 -9.73 20.02 2.01
C ASP A 690 -8.29 20.13 2.52
N TRP A 691 -7.39 20.67 1.70
CA TRP A 691 -5.97 20.82 2.05
C TRP A 691 -5.69 21.85 3.15
N ILE A 692 -6.66 22.69 3.51
CA ILE A 692 -6.54 23.65 4.61
C ILE A 692 -6.94 22.96 5.92
N SER A 693 -8.09 22.31 5.94
CA SER A 693 -8.61 21.60 7.11
C SER A 693 -7.95 20.25 7.36
N HIS A 694 -7.32 19.67 6.34
CA HIS A 694 -6.46 18.47 6.41
C HIS A 694 -5.07 18.77 5.85
N PRO A 695 -4.24 19.53 6.59
CA PRO A 695 -2.92 19.91 6.11
C PRO A 695 -2.01 18.67 5.98
N SER A 696 -1.16 18.67 4.96
CA SER A 696 -0.12 17.70 4.71
C SER A 696 1.23 18.39 4.55
N LEU A 697 2.30 17.61 4.53
CA LEU A 697 3.66 18.10 4.33
C LEU A 697 3.76 18.91 3.03
N THR A 698 4.39 20.07 3.10
CA THR A 698 4.67 20.91 1.94
C THR A 698 6.17 20.88 1.60
N HIS A 699 6.53 21.43 0.45
CA HIS A 699 7.94 21.53 0.03
C HIS A 699 8.79 22.31 1.04
N ARG A 700 8.18 23.24 1.77
CA ARG A 700 8.86 24.06 2.80
C ARG A 700 9.29 23.23 4.00
N ASP A 701 8.53 22.18 4.31
CA ASP A 701 8.73 21.32 5.50
C ASP A 701 9.62 20.12 5.23
N THR A 702 10.11 19.98 3.97
CA THR A 702 10.99 18.87 3.60
C THR A 702 12.33 18.97 4.32
N PRO A 703 12.89 17.85 4.80
CA PRO A 703 14.25 17.82 5.36
C PRO A 703 15.31 18.32 4.38
N GLU A 704 16.30 19.03 4.87
CA GLU A 704 17.46 19.44 4.06
C GLU A 704 18.23 18.25 3.50
N LYS A 705 18.23 17.15 4.26
CA LYS A 705 18.99 15.95 3.91
C LYS A 705 18.25 14.67 4.28
N ILE A 706 18.21 13.72 3.33
CA ILE A 706 17.76 12.35 3.55
C ILE A 706 18.90 11.41 3.14
N ASP A 707 19.47 10.71 4.13
CA ASP A 707 20.54 9.73 3.92
C ASP A 707 19.94 8.31 3.95
N ILE A 708 20.13 7.52 2.88
CA ILE A 708 19.68 6.14 2.81
C ILE A 708 20.88 5.21 2.70
N VAL A 709 20.98 4.28 3.62
CA VAL A 709 22.00 3.23 3.68
C VAL A 709 21.32 1.89 3.43
N PHE A 710 21.71 1.21 2.37
CA PHE A 710 21.31 -0.17 2.12
C PHE A 710 22.20 -1.12 2.91
N VAL A 711 21.58 -1.91 3.77
CA VAL A 711 22.23 -2.98 4.51
C VAL A 711 21.71 -4.29 3.94
N ASN A 712 22.50 -4.89 3.05
CA ASN A 712 22.12 -6.17 2.48
C ASN A 712 22.29 -7.26 3.53
N GLY A 713 21.16 -7.83 3.96
CA GLY A 713 21.15 -8.96 4.87
C GLY A 713 21.51 -10.27 4.15
N ASP A 714 21.96 -11.24 4.92
CA ASP A 714 22.15 -12.59 4.42
C ASP A 714 20.80 -13.23 4.05
N PRO A 715 20.78 -14.09 3.02
CA PRO A 715 19.59 -14.87 2.72
C PRO A 715 19.13 -15.66 3.95
N ASN A 716 17.81 -15.70 4.16
CA ASN A 716 17.25 -16.51 5.22
C ASN A 716 17.51 -18.00 4.96
N PRO A 717 18.28 -18.74 5.78
CA PRO A 717 18.61 -20.14 5.53
C PRO A 717 17.42 -21.08 5.64
N SER A 718 16.35 -20.69 6.31
CA SER A 718 15.09 -21.44 6.31
C SER A 718 14.23 -21.16 5.07
N ARG A 719 14.59 -20.13 4.28
CA ARG A 719 13.92 -19.73 3.03
C ARG A 719 14.94 -19.28 1.98
N PRO A 720 15.87 -20.14 1.56
CA PRO A 720 16.95 -19.77 0.64
C PRO A 720 16.45 -19.44 -0.77
N ASP A 721 15.17 -19.74 -1.07
CA ASP A 721 14.47 -19.41 -2.29
C ASP A 721 13.94 -17.96 -2.33
N LEU A 722 14.06 -17.20 -1.22
CA LEU A 722 13.55 -15.83 -1.08
C LEU A 722 14.67 -14.83 -0.71
N PRO A 723 15.65 -14.58 -1.59
CA PRO A 723 16.72 -13.65 -1.28
C PRO A 723 16.31 -12.17 -1.38
N HIS A 724 15.18 -11.84 -2.00
CA HIS A 724 14.64 -10.49 -2.14
C HIS A 724 13.37 -10.33 -1.33
N TYR A 725 13.27 -9.22 -0.60
CA TYR A 725 12.14 -8.91 0.29
C TYR A 725 11.44 -7.60 -0.12
N GLY A 726 10.25 -7.36 0.46
CA GLY A 726 9.43 -6.21 0.13
C GLY A 726 9.90 -4.92 0.81
N GLY A 727 10.17 -3.86 0.04
CA GLY A 727 10.64 -2.56 0.57
C GLY A 727 9.58 -1.46 0.68
N GLY A 728 8.30 -1.76 0.35
CA GLY A 728 7.29 -0.72 0.12
C GLY A 728 6.70 -0.07 1.38
N GLU A 729 6.60 -0.79 2.49
CA GLU A 729 5.83 -0.37 3.66
C GLU A 729 6.65 -0.20 4.93
N THR A 730 7.66 -1.05 5.19
CA THR A 730 8.42 -1.08 6.44
C THR A 730 9.01 0.28 6.82
N ILE A 731 9.38 1.06 5.82
CA ILE A 731 9.90 2.42 5.96
C ILE A 731 8.94 3.38 6.70
N CYS A 732 7.65 3.08 6.70
CA CYS A 732 6.66 3.93 7.36
C CYS A 732 6.57 3.69 8.87
N LYS A 733 7.14 2.60 9.38
CA LYS A 733 6.97 2.19 10.78
C LYS A 733 7.65 3.10 11.79
N PRO A 734 8.99 3.33 11.74
CA PRO A 734 9.69 3.92 12.85
C PRO A 734 9.64 5.45 12.89
N LEU A 735 9.37 6.12 11.78
CA LEU A 735 9.61 7.56 11.69
C LEU A 735 8.81 8.39 12.69
N LEU A 736 7.55 8.03 12.96
CA LEU A 736 6.72 8.76 13.94
C LEU A 736 7.37 8.77 15.32
N ALA A 737 7.91 7.63 15.73
CA ALA A 737 8.63 7.50 17.00
C ALA A 737 9.99 8.22 16.96
N ALA A 738 10.74 8.10 15.87
CA ALA A 738 12.04 8.77 15.74
C ALA A 738 11.89 10.29 15.86
N VAL A 739 10.87 10.89 15.23
CA VAL A 739 10.56 12.32 15.35
C VAL A 739 10.13 12.68 16.80
N GLY A 740 9.22 11.89 17.39
CA GLY A 740 8.80 12.10 18.80
C GLY A 740 9.95 12.03 19.80
N ASN A 741 10.88 11.08 19.61
CA ASN A 741 12.08 10.91 20.41
C ASN A 741 13.06 12.08 20.21
N ALA A 742 13.18 12.59 18.97
CA ALA A 742 13.99 13.77 18.67
C ALA A 742 13.44 15.04 19.33
N ILE A 743 12.11 15.22 19.33
CA ILE A 743 11.46 16.34 20.05
C ILE A 743 11.73 16.24 21.56
N PHE A 744 11.65 15.05 22.13
CA PHE A 744 12.00 14.86 23.54
C PHE A 744 13.48 15.18 23.81
N ASP A 745 14.38 14.73 22.97
CA ASP A 745 15.81 15.01 23.10
C ASP A 745 16.08 16.52 23.04
N ALA A 746 15.37 17.26 22.16
CA ALA A 746 15.48 18.71 22.05
C ALA A 746 14.90 19.46 23.26
N THR A 747 13.78 19.01 23.81
CA THR A 747 12.95 19.82 24.70
C THR A 747 12.83 19.26 26.13
N GLY A 748 13.15 17.99 26.34
CA GLY A 748 12.85 17.27 27.60
C GLY A 748 11.36 16.97 27.78
N VAL A 749 10.49 17.27 26.80
CA VAL A 749 9.03 17.09 26.89
C VAL A 749 8.58 15.92 26.02
N ARG A 750 7.93 14.91 26.63
CA ARG A 750 7.37 13.76 25.90
C ARG A 750 6.01 14.11 25.33
N LEU A 751 5.93 14.03 23.98
CA LEU A 751 4.69 14.13 23.25
C LEU A 751 4.20 12.71 22.90
N ARG A 752 3.06 12.32 23.45
CA ARG A 752 2.52 10.96 23.33
C ARG A 752 1.28 10.88 22.44
N ARG A 753 0.99 11.95 21.70
CA ARG A 753 -0.07 12.03 20.70
C ARG A 753 0.44 12.69 19.42
N ILE A 754 0.26 12.02 18.29
CA ILE A 754 0.49 12.60 16.96
C ILE A 754 -0.81 13.24 16.41
N PRO A 755 -0.73 14.11 15.40
CA PRO A 755 0.47 14.75 14.85
C PRO A 755 1.04 15.80 15.79
N PHE A 756 2.33 16.08 15.65
CA PHE A 756 3.07 17.08 16.44
C PHE A 756 2.85 18.49 15.86
N ARG A 757 1.60 18.90 15.76
CA ARG A 757 1.22 20.24 15.26
C ARG A 757 1.74 21.33 16.21
N ASP A 758 2.11 22.48 15.66
CA ASP A 758 2.68 23.63 16.37
C ASP A 758 1.93 23.96 17.67
N ALA A 759 0.60 24.05 17.61
CA ALA A 759 -0.23 24.37 18.77
C ALA A 759 -0.12 23.30 19.88
N ARG A 760 -0.04 22.00 19.52
CA ARG A 760 0.09 20.90 20.48
C ARG A 760 1.47 20.88 21.12
N VAL A 761 2.51 21.10 20.32
CA VAL A 761 3.89 21.21 20.80
C VAL A 761 4.03 22.39 21.75
N LEU A 762 3.57 23.58 21.33
CA LEU A 762 3.63 24.80 22.15
C LEU A 762 2.88 24.66 23.48
N ALA A 763 1.70 24.04 23.48
CA ALA A 763 0.95 23.78 24.71
C ALA A 763 1.73 22.87 25.69
N ALA A 764 2.39 21.82 25.18
CA ALA A 764 3.20 20.92 25.99
C ALA A 764 4.45 21.62 26.55
N LEU A 765 5.16 22.43 25.75
CA LEU A 765 6.30 23.22 26.17
C LEU A 765 5.94 24.20 27.29
N LYS A 766 4.84 24.95 27.12
CA LYS A 766 4.33 25.87 28.16
C LYS A 766 3.99 25.16 29.46
N THR A 767 3.37 23.99 29.40
CA THR A 767 3.04 23.20 30.58
C THR A 767 4.29 22.73 31.31
N ALA A 768 5.32 22.36 30.59
CA ALA A 768 6.61 21.95 31.14
C ALA A 768 7.53 23.13 31.54
N ARG A 769 7.14 24.38 31.24
CA ARG A 769 7.93 25.61 31.49
C ARG A 769 9.30 25.62 30.77
N VAL A 770 9.33 25.11 29.52
CA VAL A 770 10.51 25.06 28.64
C VAL A 770 10.65 26.34 27.82
#